data_300c961ec527defd577acbc336d52a92
#
_entry.id   300c961ec527defd577acbc336d52a92
#
_cell.length_a   1.000
_cell.length_b   1.000
_cell.length_c   1.000
_cell.angle_alpha   90.00
_cell.angle_beta   90.00
_cell.angle_gamma   90.00
#
_symmetry.space_group_name_H-M   'P 1'
#
loop_
_entity.id
_entity.type
_entity.pdbx_description
1 polymer ?
#
loop_
_entity_poly.entity_id
_entity_poly.type
_entity_poly.pdbx_seq_one_letter_code
_entity_poly.pdbx_strand_id
1 'polypeptide(L)'
;MLASMHRVATISSRRPFAKTFTKKVICNGRHLSTSTSLKGDYTIVDHEYDAVVVGAGGSGLRAAMGLSEAGFKTACVTKLFPTRSHTVAAQGGINAALGNMSEDDWRWHMYDTVKGSDWLGDQDAIHYMCREAPKAVLELEEFGLPFSRTEDGKIYQRAFGGQSLDYGKGGQAYRCACAADRTGHAMLHTLYGRSLAFDTTYFIEYFAMDLLMTEDGQCAGVMALNMEDGTIHRIKAKNTVLATGGYGRAYFSCTSAHTCTGDGNAMSMRAGLANQDAEFVQFHPTGIYGAGCLITEGCRGEGGILRNSEGERFMERYAPSAKDLASRDVVSRSMTMEIREGRGVGPKKDHIYLHLDHLPADLLAERLPGISETAAIFAGVDVTKEPIPVLPTVHYNMGGIPTNHFGEVVRTNFDKSNEFASDEVVPGLFAAGEAACASVHGANRLGANSLLDIVVFGRACALRIADIANPGDAIPTLPSDSGMDSLTNLDTLRYAQGATPTHHIRSEMQNVMQEHAAVYRTSETLAEGKTKVDDVVKSFDDVQVTDKSLIWNTDLIETLELQNLLGCAATTMHSAEERKESRGAHAHENYPDRDDENWMKHSVAYFDDKTGKTDVKYRPIHYYTLDEEECATVPPVARVY
;
A
#
# COMPACT_ATOMS: atom_id res chain seq x y z
N MET A 1 -64.80 19.50 -4.57
CA MET A 1 -65.24 20.08 -3.31
C MET A 1 -64.13 20.03 -2.33
N LEU A 2 -63.67 21.23 -1.87
CA LEU A 2 -62.95 21.58 -0.63
C LEU A 2 -61.72 20.73 -0.26
N ALA A 3 -60.46 21.13 -0.52
CA ALA A 3 -59.67 22.20 0.10
C ALA A 3 -59.50 22.01 1.63
N SER A 4 -58.28 21.53 2.03
CA SER A 4 -57.75 21.83 3.35
C SER A 4 -56.23 22.03 3.22
N MET A 5 -55.81 23.29 3.28
CA MET A 5 -54.42 23.74 3.41
C MET A 5 -53.95 23.46 4.82
N HIS A 6 -52.81 22.80 4.97
CA HIS A 6 -52.01 22.88 6.20
C HIS A 6 -50.70 23.59 5.93
N ARG A 7 -50.52 24.70 6.64
CA ARG A 7 -49.36 25.56 6.66
C ARG A 7 -48.17 24.80 7.23
N VAL A 8 -47.08 24.76 6.44
CA VAL A 8 -45.75 24.40 6.96
C VAL A 8 -45.14 25.67 7.51
N ALA A 9 -44.87 25.68 8.80
CA ALA A 9 -44.15 26.76 9.47
C ALA A 9 -42.66 26.65 9.16
N THR A 10 -42.14 27.66 8.47
CA THR A 10 -40.71 27.86 8.22
C THR A 10 -40.05 28.31 9.53
N ILE A 11 -39.28 27.43 10.19
CA ILE A 11 -38.38 27.84 11.26
C ILE A 11 -37.01 28.11 10.62
N SER A 12 -36.78 29.38 10.36
CA SER A 12 -35.46 29.91 10.01
C SER A 12 -34.65 30.07 11.31
N SER A 13 -33.73 29.16 11.60
CA SER A 13 -32.67 29.38 12.56
C SER A 13 -31.33 29.45 11.82
N ARG A 14 -30.99 30.66 11.35
CA ARG A 14 -29.62 30.99 10.98
C ARG A 14 -28.78 31.01 12.27
N ARG A 15 -27.95 29.97 12.49
CA ARG A 15 -26.78 30.08 13.36
C ARG A 15 -25.65 30.67 12.55
N PRO A 16 -24.93 31.67 13.07
CA PRO A 16 -23.80 32.24 12.37
C PRO A 16 -22.65 31.24 12.37
N PHE A 17 -22.05 31.02 11.19
CA PHE A 17 -20.76 30.36 11.07
C PHE A 17 -19.75 31.11 11.94
N ALA A 18 -19.23 30.45 12.96
CA ALA A 18 -18.11 30.95 13.74
C ALA A 18 -16.91 31.08 12.80
N LYS A 19 -16.52 32.29 12.49
CA LYS A 19 -15.22 32.58 11.88
C LYS A 19 -14.14 32.15 12.86
N THR A 20 -13.47 31.06 12.56
CA THR A 20 -12.27 30.65 13.27
C THR A 20 -11.23 31.75 13.03
N PHE A 21 -10.97 32.54 14.04
CA PHE A 21 -9.87 33.51 14.03
C PHE A 21 -8.55 32.75 14.12
N THR A 22 -7.89 32.53 12.99
CA THR A 22 -6.48 32.15 12.98
C THR A 22 -5.72 33.30 13.59
N LYS A 23 -5.24 33.15 14.83
CA LYS A 23 -4.22 34.05 15.37
C LYS A 23 -2.96 33.88 14.51
N LYS A 24 -2.69 34.85 13.64
CA LYS A 24 -1.36 35.01 13.04
C LYS A 24 -0.37 35.26 14.18
N VAL A 25 0.37 34.25 14.56
CA VAL A 25 1.58 34.41 15.34
C VAL A 25 2.65 34.79 14.35
N ILE A 26 2.91 36.08 14.24
CA ILE A 26 4.08 36.61 13.52
C ILE A 26 5.27 36.30 14.43
N CYS A 27 6.00 35.22 14.18
CA CYS A 27 7.31 35.04 14.76
C CYS A 27 8.30 35.98 14.07
N ASN A 28 8.89 36.86 14.82
CA ASN A 28 9.98 37.75 14.38
C ASN A 28 11.11 36.89 13.79
N GLY A 29 11.36 37.09 12.49
CA GLY A 29 12.41 36.39 11.76
C GLY A 29 13.78 36.64 12.37
N ARG A 30 14.40 35.60 12.90
CA ARG A 30 15.86 35.55 13.01
C ARG A 30 16.38 34.99 11.70
N HIS A 31 17.12 35.80 10.95
CA HIS A 31 17.94 35.32 9.85
C HIS A 31 18.97 34.33 10.39
N LEU A 32 18.76 33.06 10.13
CA LEU A 32 19.77 32.02 10.32
C LEU A 32 20.60 31.95 9.03
N SER A 33 21.86 32.29 9.13
CA SER A 33 22.81 32.21 8.03
C SER A 33 23.28 30.77 7.89
N THR A 34 22.63 30.01 6.99
CA THR A 34 23.21 28.80 6.39
C THR A 34 23.77 29.17 5.03
N SER A 35 24.87 28.55 4.63
CA SER A 35 25.70 28.95 3.48
C SER A 35 25.10 28.73 2.08
N THR A 36 23.83 28.40 1.97
CA THR A 36 23.08 28.28 0.71
C THR A 36 21.90 29.22 0.77
N SER A 37 21.93 30.31 0.00
CA SER A 37 20.78 31.20 -0.13
C SER A 37 19.72 30.52 -0.99
N LEU A 38 18.50 30.33 -0.45
CA LEU A 38 17.33 29.91 -1.21
C LEU A 38 17.07 30.90 -2.34
N LYS A 39 16.62 30.41 -3.50
CA LYS A 39 16.29 31.23 -4.67
C LYS A 39 14.91 31.88 -4.54
N GLY A 40 14.01 31.28 -3.74
CA GLY A 40 12.66 31.75 -3.50
C GLY A 40 12.42 32.17 -2.06
N ASP A 41 11.34 32.95 -1.86
CA ASP A 41 10.83 33.30 -0.54
C ASP A 41 9.79 32.25 -0.12
N TYR A 42 9.89 31.78 1.14
CA TYR A 42 9.00 30.77 1.68
C TYR A 42 8.46 31.19 3.04
N THR A 43 7.14 31.05 3.21
CA THR A 43 6.49 31.25 4.51
C THR A 43 6.41 29.92 5.23
N ILE A 44 7.04 29.81 6.40
CA ILE A 44 6.99 28.60 7.22
C ILE A 44 6.00 28.82 8.36
N VAL A 45 5.08 27.87 8.53
CA VAL A 45 4.06 27.86 9.59
C VAL A 45 4.33 26.66 10.51
N ASP A 46 4.58 26.93 11.79
CA ASP A 46 4.80 25.90 12.81
C ASP A 46 3.49 25.44 13.44
N HIS A 47 3.37 24.12 13.63
CA HIS A 47 2.27 23.45 14.34
C HIS A 47 2.82 22.46 15.37
N GLU A 48 2.02 22.19 16.42
CA GLU A 48 2.35 21.22 17.47
C GLU A 48 1.14 20.33 17.75
N TYR A 49 1.38 19.00 17.68
CA TYR A 49 0.41 17.94 17.90
C TYR A 49 1.04 16.83 18.76
N ASP A 50 0.21 16.01 19.39
CA ASP A 50 0.68 14.80 20.08
C ASP A 50 1.06 13.71 19.05
N ALA A 51 0.29 13.66 17.95
CA ALA A 51 0.53 12.73 16.86
C ALA A 51 0.23 13.38 15.49
N VAL A 52 1.03 13.00 14.48
CA VAL A 52 0.76 13.31 13.07
C VAL A 52 0.69 12.03 12.25
N VAL A 53 -0.37 11.91 11.47
CA VAL A 53 -0.58 10.80 10.53
C VAL A 53 -0.42 11.33 9.10
N VAL A 54 0.46 10.72 8.32
CA VAL A 54 0.73 11.10 6.93
C VAL A 54 0.06 10.11 5.99
N GLY A 55 -0.97 10.57 5.29
CA GLY A 55 -1.84 9.76 4.45
C GLY A 55 -3.21 9.52 5.09
N ALA A 56 -4.29 9.84 4.37
CA ALA A 56 -5.67 9.62 4.79
C ALA A 56 -6.33 8.48 4.00
N GLY A 57 -5.56 7.43 3.68
CA GLY A 57 -6.08 6.14 3.21
C GLY A 57 -6.69 5.34 4.36
N GLY A 58 -7.10 4.10 4.09
CA GLY A 58 -7.74 3.25 5.10
C GLY A 58 -6.92 3.12 6.39
N SER A 59 -5.60 2.87 6.29
CA SER A 59 -4.73 2.72 7.47
C SER A 59 -4.53 4.03 8.23
N GLY A 60 -4.31 5.14 7.50
CA GLY A 60 -4.14 6.45 8.12
C GLY A 60 -5.41 6.94 8.81
N LEU A 61 -6.58 6.77 8.20
CA LEU A 61 -7.86 7.09 8.84
C LEU A 61 -8.11 6.24 10.09
N ARG A 62 -7.78 4.93 10.03
CA ARG A 62 -7.95 4.04 11.19
C ARG A 62 -7.01 4.43 12.34
N ALA A 63 -5.75 4.81 12.02
CA ALA A 63 -4.80 5.31 13.01
C ALA A 63 -5.22 6.66 13.59
N ALA A 64 -5.53 7.65 12.74
CA ALA A 64 -5.93 8.99 13.17
C ALA A 64 -7.19 8.99 14.04
N MET A 65 -8.20 8.20 13.64
CA MET A 65 -9.42 8.01 14.42
C MET A 65 -9.12 7.42 15.80
N GLY A 66 -8.32 6.33 15.87
CA GLY A 66 -7.98 5.69 17.14
C GLY A 66 -7.18 6.59 18.08
N LEU A 67 -6.27 7.40 17.54
CA LEU A 67 -5.50 8.38 18.32
C LEU A 67 -6.39 9.49 18.87
N SER A 68 -7.27 10.06 18.05
CA SER A 68 -8.20 11.11 18.49
C SER A 68 -9.23 10.57 19.49
N GLU A 69 -9.70 9.33 19.32
CA GLU A 69 -10.57 8.64 20.28
C GLU A 69 -9.89 8.43 21.64
N ALA A 70 -8.57 8.14 21.62
CA ALA A 70 -7.76 8.02 22.84
C ALA A 70 -7.37 9.39 23.47
N GLY A 71 -7.84 10.50 22.89
CA GLY A 71 -7.64 11.85 23.43
C GLY A 71 -6.38 12.55 22.99
N PHE A 72 -5.61 11.99 22.06
CA PHE A 72 -4.43 12.66 21.48
C PHE A 72 -4.84 13.77 20.54
N LYS A 73 -4.19 14.93 20.64
CA LYS A 73 -4.30 16.01 19.66
C LYS A 73 -3.64 15.54 18.34
N THR A 74 -4.47 15.12 17.38
CA THR A 74 -4.03 14.43 16.17
C THR A 74 -4.18 15.29 14.92
N ALA A 75 -3.09 15.39 14.12
CA ALA A 75 -3.10 15.90 12.77
C ALA A 75 -3.11 14.76 11.75
N CYS A 76 -3.88 14.90 10.66
CA CYS A 76 -3.83 14.01 9.52
C CYS A 76 -3.50 14.81 8.26
N VAL A 77 -2.32 14.55 7.67
CA VAL A 77 -1.79 15.24 6.47
C VAL A 77 -2.04 14.37 5.26
N THR A 78 -2.67 14.93 4.23
CA THR A 78 -2.99 14.16 3.02
C THR A 78 -2.90 15.01 1.76
N LYS A 79 -2.28 14.46 0.69
CA LYS A 79 -2.18 15.14 -0.59
C LYS A 79 -3.48 15.14 -1.39
N LEU A 80 -4.45 14.32 -1.01
CA LEU A 80 -5.77 14.24 -1.62
C LEU A 80 -6.85 14.38 -0.56
N PHE A 81 -8.07 14.68 -1.00
CA PHE A 81 -9.23 14.52 -0.12
C PHE A 81 -9.34 13.03 0.32
N PRO A 82 -9.59 12.72 1.60
CA PRO A 82 -9.50 11.36 2.14
C PRO A 82 -10.22 10.28 1.33
N THR A 83 -11.44 10.57 0.84
CA THR A 83 -12.24 9.61 0.05
C THR A 83 -11.72 9.38 -1.39
N ARG A 84 -10.60 10.01 -1.78
CA ARG A 84 -9.90 9.82 -3.07
C ARG A 84 -8.65 8.96 -2.97
N SER A 85 -8.33 8.44 -1.78
CA SER A 85 -7.23 7.50 -1.58
C SER A 85 -7.41 6.23 -2.42
N HIS A 86 -6.29 5.58 -2.78
CA HIS A 86 -6.32 4.32 -3.54
C HIS A 86 -7.14 3.21 -2.88
N THR A 87 -7.30 3.21 -1.57
CA THR A 87 -8.20 2.29 -0.86
C THR A 87 -9.59 2.22 -1.47
N VAL A 88 -10.11 3.33 -2.06
CA VAL A 88 -11.42 3.37 -2.73
C VAL A 88 -11.53 2.37 -3.87
N ALA A 89 -10.42 2.03 -4.53
CA ALA A 89 -10.37 1.12 -5.68
C ALA A 89 -10.31 -0.36 -5.30
N ALA A 90 -10.18 -0.71 -4.01
CA ALA A 90 -10.14 -2.10 -3.58
C ALA A 90 -11.53 -2.76 -3.65
N GLN A 91 -11.62 -3.86 -4.38
CA GLN A 91 -12.88 -4.50 -4.77
C GLN A 91 -13.17 -5.76 -3.96
N GLY A 92 -12.13 -6.52 -3.59
CA GLY A 92 -12.23 -7.92 -3.17
C GLY A 92 -12.97 -8.16 -1.86
N GLY A 93 -12.49 -7.61 -0.78
CA GLY A 93 -12.99 -7.85 0.58
C GLY A 93 -11.86 -7.91 1.61
N ILE A 94 -12.21 -8.30 2.83
CA ILE A 94 -11.34 -8.38 4.01
C ILE A 94 -11.40 -9.80 4.57
N ASN A 95 -10.24 -10.45 4.70
CA ASN A 95 -10.18 -11.79 5.30
C ASN A 95 -10.38 -11.75 6.82
N ALA A 96 -11.26 -12.61 7.31
CA ALA A 96 -11.43 -12.88 8.73
C ALA A 96 -12.10 -14.25 8.93
N ALA A 97 -11.64 -15.05 9.86
CA ALA A 97 -12.24 -16.34 10.18
C ALA A 97 -13.48 -16.12 11.06
N LEU A 98 -14.61 -15.70 10.46
CA LEU A 98 -15.88 -15.45 11.16
C LEU A 98 -16.72 -16.70 11.32
N GLY A 99 -16.49 -17.74 10.52
CA GLY A 99 -17.26 -18.97 10.56
C GLY A 99 -18.70 -18.83 10.05
N ASN A 100 -19.01 -17.83 9.23
CA ASN A 100 -20.37 -17.54 8.80
C ASN A 100 -20.85 -18.47 7.66
N MET A 101 -19.95 -18.86 6.76
CA MET A 101 -20.25 -19.71 5.60
C MET A 101 -19.95 -21.19 5.85
N SER A 102 -18.93 -21.46 6.64
CA SER A 102 -18.49 -22.77 7.12
C SER A 102 -17.72 -22.59 8.41
N GLU A 103 -17.50 -23.65 9.18
CA GLU A 103 -16.56 -23.59 10.30
C GLU A 103 -15.20 -23.05 9.82
N ASP A 104 -14.60 -22.12 10.55
CA ASP A 104 -13.31 -21.51 10.25
C ASP A 104 -12.58 -21.13 11.54
N ASP A 105 -11.23 -21.10 11.47
CA ASP A 105 -10.35 -20.73 12.59
C ASP A 105 -9.26 -19.78 12.09
N TRP A 106 -8.95 -18.75 12.87
CA TRP A 106 -7.92 -17.79 12.53
C TRP A 106 -6.52 -18.43 12.42
N ARG A 107 -6.28 -19.60 13.04
CA ARG A 107 -5.03 -20.38 12.91
C ARG A 107 -4.90 -20.98 11.51
N TRP A 108 -6.01 -21.38 10.90
CA TRP A 108 -6.03 -21.82 9.49
C TRP A 108 -5.76 -20.63 8.55
N HIS A 109 -6.29 -19.45 8.88
CA HIS A 109 -5.98 -18.23 8.17
C HIS A 109 -4.48 -17.86 8.30
N MET A 110 -3.89 -17.99 9.51
CA MET A 110 -2.46 -17.82 9.74
C MET A 110 -1.64 -18.81 8.87
N TYR A 111 -1.98 -20.09 8.87
CA TYR A 111 -1.33 -21.10 8.04
C TYR A 111 -1.35 -20.72 6.55
N ASP A 112 -2.50 -20.33 6.02
CA ASP A 112 -2.63 -19.91 4.61
C ASP A 112 -1.83 -18.65 4.31
N THR A 113 -1.73 -17.72 5.27
CA THR A 113 -0.94 -16.49 5.13
C THR A 113 0.56 -16.79 5.09
N VAL A 114 1.05 -17.65 5.99
CA VAL A 114 2.47 -18.11 5.99
C VAL A 114 2.79 -18.86 4.71
N LYS A 115 1.93 -19.80 4.28
CA LYS A 115 2.08 -20.53 3.01
C LYS A 115 2.01 -19.57 1.81
N GLY A 116 1.08 -18.63 1.83
CA GLY A 116 0.91 -17.60 0.79
C GLY A 116 2.12 -16.69 0.65
N SER A 117 2.73 -16.30 1.78
CA SER A 117 3.95 -15.49 1.87
C SER A 117 5.23 -16.22 1.42
N ASP A 118 5.11 -17.50 1.08
CA ASP A 118 6.22 -18.41 0.76
C ASP A 118 7.27 -18.50 1.88
N TRP A 119 6.78 -18.52 3.13
CA TRP A 119 7.54 -18.57 4.39
C TRP A 119 8.53 -17.41 4.62
N LEU A 120 8.44 -16.34 3.88
CA LEU A 120 9.25 -15.15 4.10
C LEU A 120 8.58 -14.15 5.07
N GLY A 121 7.30 -14.34 5.40
CA GLY A 121 6.60 -13.48 6.36
C GLY A 121 7.04 -13.76 7.80
N ASP A 122 7.12 -12.71 8.63
CA ASP A 122 7.37 -12.81 10.07
C ASP A 122 6.17 -13.42 10.77
N GLN A 123 6.33 -14.59 11.38
CA GLN A 123 5.21 -15.38 11.91
C GLN A 123 4.56 -14.78 13.16
N ASP A 124 5.28 -13.98 13.94
CA ASP A 124 4.71 -13.19 15.05
C ASP A 124 3.76 -12.11 14.54
N ALA A 125 4.12 -11.39 13.49
CA ALA A 125 3.26 -10.37 12.88
C ALA A 125 2.05 -10.98 12.16
N ILE A 126 2.23 -12.12 11.47
CA ILE A 126 1.12 -12.86 10.85
C ILE A 126 0.16 -13.39 11.91
N HIS A 127 0.69 -13.93 13.03
CA HIS A 127 -0.12 -14.36 14.18
C HIS A 127 -0.99 -13.20 14.68
N TYR A 128 -0.38 -12.03 14.95
CA TYR A 128 -1.10 -10.83 15.38
C TYR A 128 -2.22 -10.46 14.41
N MET A 129 -1.90 -10.34 13.12
CA MET A 129 -2.86 -9.94 12.09
C MET A 129 -4.05 -10.89 12.00
N CYS A 130 -3.80 -12.19 11.94
CA CYS A 130 -4.87 -13.17 11.74
C CYS A 130 -5.73 -13.36 12.98
N ARG A 131 -5.15 -13.26 14.18
CA ARG A 131 -5.88 -13.31 15.46
C ARG A 131 -6.80 -12.11 15.65
N GLU A 132 -6.33 -10.90 15.27
CA GLU A 132 -7.11 -9.66 15.38
C GLU A 132 -8.14 -9.49 14.24
N ALA A 133 -8.05 -10.26 13.15
CA ALA A 133 -8.89 -10.10 11.97
C ALA A 133 -10.40 -10.17 12.25
N PRO A 134 -10.95 -11.16 12.99
CA PRO A 134 -12.38 -11.21 13.28
C PRO A 134 -12.87 -9.95 14.00
N LYS A 135 -12.13 -9.49 15.01
CA LYS A 135 -12.46 -8.28 15.76
C LYS A 135 -12.42 -7.03 14.88
N ALA A 136 -11.42 -6.90 14.03
CA ALA A 136 -11.27 -5.75 13.12
C ALA A 136 -12.44 -5.65 12.13
N VAL A 137 -12.93 -6.78 11.60
CA VAL A 137 -14.10 -6.81 10.70
C VAL A 137 -15.38 -6.45 11.43
N LEU A 138 -15.59 -6.97 12.65
CA LEU A 138 -16.77 -6.63 13.46
C LEU A 138 -16.77 -5.15 13.88
N GLU A 139 -15.62 -4.58 14.23
CA GLU A 139 -15.50 -3.14 14.49
C GLU A 139 -15.92 -2.29 13.27
N LEU A 140 -15.54 -2.71 12.05
CA LEU A 140 -15.98 -2.01 10.84
C LEU A 140 -17.50 -2.10 10.62
N GLU A 141 -18.11 -3.24 10.96
CA GLU A 141 -19.57 -3.38 10.95
C GLU A 141 -20.23 -2.43 11.96
N GLU A 142 -19.71 -2.36 13.18
CA GLU A 142 -20.16 -1.43 14.21
C GLU A 142 -20.01 0.04 13.79
N PHE A 143 -18.98 0.36 13.01
CA PHE A 143 -18.80 1.71 12.43
C PHE A 143 -19.79 2.00 11.30
N GLY A 144 -20.53 0.99 10.84
CA GLY A 144 -21.58 1.12 9.81
C GLY A 144 -21.14 0.68 8.41
N LEU A 145 -20.09 -0.12 8.26
CA LEU A 145 -19.72 -0.67 6.94
C LEU A 145 -20.83 -1.63 6.49
N PRO A 146 -21.45 -1.39 5.31
CA PRO A 146 -22.58 -2.17 4.82
C PRO A 146 -22.12 -3.46 4.15
N PHE A 147 -21.61 -4.41 4.91
CA PHE A 147 -21.25 -5.73 4.37
C PHE A 147 -22.46 -6.41 3.73
N SER A 148 -22.21 -7.14 2.64
CA SER A 148 -23.19 -8.06 2.05
C SER A 148 -23.63 -9.11 3.07
N ARG A 149 -24.89 -9.56 2.98
CA ARG A 149 -25.50 -10.47 3.96
C ARG A 149 -25.86 -11.80 3.35
N THR A 150 -25.81 -12.82 4.16
CA THR A 150 -26.45 -14.12 3.92
C THR A 150 -27.96 -14.02 4.17
N GLU A 151 -28.74 -15.01 3.77
CA GLU A 151 -30.19 -15.06 4.00
C GLU A 151 -30.55 -15.03 5.49
N ASP A 152 -29.70 -15.59 6.36
CA ASP A 152 -29.86 -15.58 7.81
C ASP A 152 -29.29 -14.32 8.49
N GLY A 153 -28.87 -13.31 7.69
CA GLY A 153 -28.44 -11.99 8.16
C GLY A 153 -27.00 -11.86 8.62
N LYS A 154 -26.19 -12.92 8.52
CA LYS A 154 -24.75 -12.87 8.83
C LYS A 154 -23.96 -12.14 7.74
N ILE A 155 -22.75 -11.68 8.06
CA ILE A 155 -21.82 -11.14 7.06
C ILE A 155 -21.52 -12.22 6.02
N TYR A 156 -21.80 -11.93 4.74
CA TYR A 156 -21.42 -12.81 3.64
C TYR A 156 -19.91 -12.83 3.42
N GLN A 157 -19.36 -14.02 3.23
CA GLN A 157 -17.96 -14.24 2.96
C GLN A 157 -17.78 -15.07 1.68
N ARG A 158 -16.91 -14.62 0.78
CA ARG A 158 -16.63 -15.33 -0.48
C ARG A 158 -15.31 -16.08 -0.43
N ALA A 159 -15.14 -17.01 -1.36
CA ALA A 159 -13.89 -17.72 -1.59
C ALA A 159 -12.84 -16.79 -2.21
N PHE A 160 -11.58 -16.96 -1.80
CA PHE A 160 -10.41 -16.36 -2.41
C PHE A 160 -9.29 -17.37 -2.60
N GLY A 161 -8.36 -17.09 -3.52
CA GLY A 161 -7.29 -18.00 -3.88
C GLY A 161 -6.31 -18.27 -2.75
N GLY A 162 -5.87 -19.53 -2.64
CA GLY A 162 -4.90 -19.95 -1.65
C GLY A 162 -5.43 -20.09 -0.23
N GLN A 163 -6.76 -20.00 -0.03
CA GLN A 163 -7.40 -20.10 1.28
C GLN A 163 -8.00 -21.50 1.50
N SER A 164 -7.68 -22.09 2.64
CA SER A 164 -8.05 -23.48 2.95
C SER A 164 -8.52 -23.65 4.39
N LEU A 165 -9.29 -24.72 4.63
CA LEU A 165 -9.68 -25.19 5.95
C LEU A 165 -8.67 -26.21 6.48
N ASP A 166 -8.64 -26.42 7.78
CA ASP A 166 -7.85 -27.44 8.47
C ASP A 166 -6.41 -27.55 7.96
N TYR A 167 -5.68 -26.41 8.01
CA TYR A 167 -4.26 -26.35 7.61
C TYR A 167 -3.98 -26.93 6.22
N GLY A 168 -4.84 -26.61 5.26
CA GLY A 168 -4.71 -27.07 3.88
C GLY A 168 -5.35 -28.41 3.54
N LYS A 169 -6.01 -29.08 4.49
CA LYS A 169 -6.58 -30.42 4.33
C LYS A 169 -8.10 -30.40 4.09
N GLY A 170 -8.79 -29.34 4.51
CA GLY A 170 -10.26 -29.28 4.56
C GLY A 170 -10.94 -28.66 3.33
N GLY A 171 -10.22 -28.38 2.25
CA GLY A 171 -10.78 -27.73 1.05
C GLY A 171 -10.80 -26.20 1.12
N GLN A 172 -11.62 -25.56 0.26
CA GLN A 172 -11.67 -24.09 0.12
C GLN A 172 -12.33 -23.41 1.33
N ALA A 173 -11.67 -22.41 1.90
CA ALA A 173 -12.23 -21.57 2.93
C ALA A 173 -12.98 -20.36 2.34
N TYR A 174 -14.04 -19.93 3.02
CA TYR A 174 -14.88 -18.77 2.69
C TYR A 174 -14.75 -17.74 3.79
N ARG A 175 -13.65 -16.95 3.81
CA ARG A 175 -13.35 -15.98 4.87
C ARG A 175 -13.26 -14.52 4.43
N CYS A 176 -13.46 -14.25 3.14
CA CYS A 176 -13.37 -12.88 2.62
C CYS A 176 -14.71 -12.16 2.78
N ALA A 177 -14.86 -11.37 3.86
CA ALA A 177 -16.01 -10.49 4.09
C ALA A 177 -16.01 -9.34 3.09
N CYS A 178 -17.16 -9.03 2.48
CA CYS A 178 -17.22 -8.05 1.39
C CYS A 178 -18.51 -7.23 1.38
N ALA A 179 -18.44 -6.06 0.74
CA ALA A 179 -19.56 -5.23 0.33
C ALA A 179 -19.64 -5.27 -1.20
N ALA A 180 -20.28 -6.29 -1.76
CA ALA A 180 -20.26 -6.64 -3.18
C ALA A 180 -18.81 -6.60 -3.73
N ASP A 181 -18.56 -5.90 -4.83
CA ASP A 181 -17.23 -5.71 -5.42
C ASP A 181 -16.65 -4.30 -5.18
N ARG A 182 -17.05 -3.65 -4.08
CA ARG A 182 -16.66 -2.27 -3.70
C ARG A 182 -16.32 -2.13 -2.21
N THR A 183 -15.73 -3.15 -1.63
CA THR A 183 -15.43 -3.21 -0.19
C THR A 183 -14.53 -2.06 0.26
N GLY A 184 -13.48 -1.73 -0.52
CA GLY A 184 -12.58 -0.64 -0.19
C GLY A 184 -13.25 0.74 -0.23
N HIS A 185 -14.15 0.97 -1.19
CA HIS A 185 -14.96 2.18 -1.24
C HIS A 185 -15.83 2.30 0.02
N ALA A 186 -16.56 1.24 0.38
CA ALA A 186 -17.40 1.21 1.56
C ALA A 186 -16.57 1.45 2.85
N MET A 187 -15.44 0.76 2.98
CA MET A 187 -14.54 0.89 4.12
C MET A 187 -13.98 2.31 4.27
N LEU A 188 -13.48 2.90 3.19
CA LEU A 188 -12.89 4.23 3.22
C LEU A 188 -13.91 5.30 3.62
N HIS A 189 -15.13 5.25 3.06
CA HIS A 189 -16.20 6.16 3.42
C HIS A 189 -16.68 5.96 4.86
N THR A 190 -16.76 4.73 5.33
CA THR A 190 -17.13 4.42 6.72
C THR A 190 -16.09 4.97 7.69
N LEU A 191 -14.80 4.72 7.45
CA LEU A 191 -13.72 5.20 8.32
C LEU A 191 -13.63 6.73 8.32
N TYR A 192 -13.76 7.38 7.16
CA TYR A 192 -13.78 8.84 7.09
C TYR A 192 -15.00 9.42 7.82
N GLY A 193 -16.20 8.90 7.53
CA GLY A 193 -17.42 9.33 8.22
C GLY A 193 -17.33 9.15 9.74
N ARG A 194 -16.80 8.03 10.21
CA ARG A 194 -16.59 7.76 11.64
C ARG A 194 -15.54 8.69 12.25
N SER A 195 -14.46 8.97 11.54
CA SER A 195 -13.39 9.86 12.02
C SER A 195 -13.88 11.29 12.30
N LEU A 196 -14.92 11.75 11.60
CA LEU A 196 -15.53 13.07 11.84
C LEU A 196 -16.26 13.19 13.19
N ALA A 197 -16.48 12.07 13.88
CA ALA A 197 -17.01 12.09 15.26
C ALA A 197 -15.93 12.46 16.30
N PHE A 198 -14.66 12.47 15.91
CA PHE A 198 -13.52 12.78 16.77
C PHE A 198 -12.84 14.06 16.29
N ASP A 199 -12.06 14.69 17.17
CA ASP A 199 -11.43 16.01 16.91
C ASP A 199 -10.08 15.85 16.19
N THR A 200 -10.07 15.22 15.01
CA THR A 200 -8.90 15.10 14.16
C THR A 200 -8.76 16.37 13.28
N THR A 201 -7.57 16.99 13.28
CA THR A 201 -7.28 18.13 12.38
C THR A 201 -6.79 17.60 11.03
N TYR A 202 -7.56 17.83 9.97
CA TYR A 202 -7.17 17.43 8.61
C TYR A 202 -6.46 18.55 7.88
N PHE A 203 -5.24 18.26 7.38
CA PHE A 203 -4.46 19.05 6.42
C PHE A 203 -4.64 18.43 5.04
N ILE A 204 -5.69 18.86 4.33
CA ILE A 204 -6.08 18.31 3.02
C ILE A 204 -5.37 19.07 1.91
N GLU A 205 -4.86 18.35 0.89
CA GLU A 205 -4.09 18.89 -0.22
C GLU A 205 -2.74 19.48 0.22
N TYR A 206 -2.13 18.79 1.20
CA TYR A 206 -0.78 19.01 1.67
C TYR A 206 0.14 17.88 1.22
N PHE A 207 1.21 18.24 0.51
CA PHE A 207 2.25 17.29 0.12
C PHE A 207 3.28 17.17 1.24
N ALA A 208 3.33 15.99 1.90
CA ALA A 208 4.36 15.71 2.90
C ALA A 208 5.71 15.50 2.19
N MET A 209 6.71 16.27 2.57
CA MET A 209 8.02 16.28 1.93
C MET A 209 9.02 15.35 2.63
N ASP A 210 9.28 15.58 3.93
CA ASP A 210 10.28 14.85 4.70
C ASP A 210 9.91 14.71 6.17
N LEU A 211 10.57 13.76 6.86
CA LEU A 211 10.52 13.60 8.30
C LEU A 211 11.36 14.69 9.01
N LEU A 212 10.94 15.09 10.20
CA LEU A 212 11.72 15.89 11.12
C LEU A 212 12.40 14.95 12.12
N MET A 213 13.70 14.79 11.98
CA MET A 213 14.49 13.90 12.85
C MET A 213 15.31 14.73 13.86
N THR A 214 15.43 14.22 15.07
CA THR A 214 16.34 14.76 16.09
C THR A 214 17.77 14.26 15.84
N GLU A 215 18.76 14.85 16.50
CA GLU A 215 20.17 14.44 16.36
C GLU A 215 20.43 13.00 16.84
N ASP A 216 19.63 12.52 17.80
CA ASP A 216 19.70 11.14 18.33
C ASP A 216 18.84 10.14 17.53
N GLY A 217 18.26 10.58 16.39
CA GLY A 217 17.54 9.71 15.46
C GLY A 217 16.09 9.40 15.84
N GLN A 218 15.46 10.19 16.72
CA GLN A 218 14.04 10.14 16.99
C GLN A 218 13.26 10.94 15.94
N CYS A 219 12.10 10.45 15.50
CA CYS A 219 11.19 11.21 14.67
C CYS A 219 10.34 12.17 15.53
N ALA A 220 10.23 13.42 15.10
CA ALA A 220 9.51 14.48 15.81
C ALA A 220 8.57 15.28 14.91
N GLY A 221 8.07 14.68 13.83
CA GLY A 221 7.10 15.29 12.93
C GLY A 221 7.47 15.27 11.45
N VAL A 222 6.84 16.13 10.66
CA VAL A 222 7.00 16.20 9.20
C VAL A 222 7.00 17.64 8.67
N MET A 223 7.67 17.82 7.52
CA MET A 223 7.53 18.99 6.67
C MET A 223 6.49 18.75 5.59
N ALA A 224 5.64 19.73 5.31
CA ALA A 224 4.62 19.64 4.28
C ALA A 224 4.46 20.96 3.50
N LEU A 225 4.20 20.86 2.20
CA LEU A 225 3.81 21.96 1.33
C LEU A 225 2.28 22.01 1.24
N ASN A 226 1.68 23.15 1.58
CA ASN A 226 0.28 23.42 1.27
C ASN A 226 0.15 23.74 -0.23
N MET A 227 -0.53 22.89 -0.98
CA MET A 227 -0.66 23.06 -2.43
C MET A 227 -1.64 24.17 -2.82
N GLU A 228 -2.54 24.58 -1.91
CA GLU A 228 -3.54 25.64 -2.16
C GLU A 228 -2.96 27.04 -2.11
N ASP A 229 -2.02 27.31 -1.18
CA ASP A 229 -1.47 28.66 -0.97
C ASP A 229 0.06 28.78 -1.07
N GLY A 230 0.75 27.63 -1.22
CA GLY A 230 2.20 27.55 -1.36
C GLY A 230 2.98 27.76 -0.07
N THR A 231 2.33 27.77 1.09
CA THR A 231 3.02 27.88 2.39
C THR A 231 3.64 26.53 2.78
N ILE A 232 4.73 26.59 3.54
CA ILE A 232 5.42 25.41 4.08
C ILE A 232 5.01 25.23 5.52
N HIS A 233 4.60 24.02 5.88
CA HIS A 233 4.15 23.70 7.22
C HIS A 233 5.12 22.73 7.89
N ARG A 234 5.63 23.13 9.05
CA ARG A 234 6.42 22.27 9.93
C ARG A 234 5.51 21.77 11.05
N ILE A 235 5.11 20.52 10.94
CA ILE A 235 4.16 19.88 11.85
C ILE A 235 4.96 19.01 12.82
N LYS A 236 5.22 19.55 14.00
CA LYS A 236 5.94 18.86 15.07
C LYS A 236 4.98 17.95 15.82
N ALA A 237 5.42 16.73 16.11
CA ALA A 237 4.64 15.77 16.89
C ALA A 237 5.56 14.79 17.62
N LYS A 238 5.11 14.28 18.78
CA LYS A 238 5.83 13.24 19.51
C LYS A 238 5.82 11.91 18.76
N ASN A 239 4.72 11.63 18.02
CA ASN A 239 4.54 10.40 17.28
C ASN A 239 4.12 10.71 15.84
N THR A 240 4.74 10.04 14.87
CA THR A 240 4.49 10.19 13.44
C THR A 240 4.13 8.83 12.84
N VAL A 241 2.98 8.74 12.15
CA VAL A 241 2.53 7.51 11.48
C VAL A 241 2.57 7.71 9.98
N LEU A 242 3.38 6.94 9.24
CA LEU A 242 3.42 6.93 7.79
C LEU A 242 2.39 5.92 7.24
N ALA A 243 1.41 6.41 6.47
CA ALA A 243 0.32 5.63 5.90
C ALA A 243 0.04 6.05 4.43
N THR A 244 1.10 6.28 3.67
CA THR A 244 1.09 6.92 2.35
C THR A 244 0.74 5.99 1.20
N GLY A 245 0.58 4.69 1.44
CA GLY A 245 0.37 3.68 0.41
C GLY A 245 1.65 3.28 -0.30
N GLY A 246 1.53 2.43 -1.33
CA GLY A 246 2.66 1.86 -2.06
C GLY A 246 3.18 2.75 -3.20
N TYR A 247 4.06 2.16 -4.04
CA TYR A 247 4.73 2.84 -5.15
C TYR A 247 4.55 2.10 -6.50
N GLY A 248 3.36 1.53 -6.73
CA GLY A 248 3.07 0.81 -7.98
C GLY A 248 3.31 1.64 -9.25
N ARG A 249 3.29 2.97 -9.15
CA ARG A 249 3.58 3.88 -10.28
C ARG A 249 5.04 3.97 -10.68
N ALA A 250 5.92 3.22 -10.04
CA ALA A 250 7.25 2.93 -10.57
C ALA A 250 7.21 2.08 -11.86
N TYR A 251 6.09 1.40 -12.15
CA TYR A 251 5.87 0.58 -13.33
C TYR A 251 4.93 1.25 -14.34
N PHE A 252 5.12 0.94 -15.62
CA PHE A 252 4.30 1.50 -16.70
C PHE A 252 2.83 1.08 -16.59
N SER A 253 2.57 -0.22 -16.41
CA SER A 253 1.21 -0.75 -16.23
C SER A 253 1.00 -1.23 -14.81
N CYS A 254 0.12 -0.56 -14.07
CA CYS A 254 -0.27 -0.98 -12.74
C CYS A 254 -1.73 -0.63 -12.44
N THR A 255 -2.31 -1.36 -11.48
CA THR A 255 -3.68 -1.13 -11.01
C THR A 255 -3.78 0.02 -9.99
N SER A 256 -2.63 0.51 -9.51
CA SER A 256 -2.55 1.55 -8.49
C SER A 256 -2.95 2.93 -9.05
N ALA A 257 -3.56 3.75 -8.21
CA ALA A 257 -3.85 5.15 -8.55
C ALA A 257 -2.55 5.92 -8.87
N HIS A 258 -2.66 6.99 -9.67
CA HIS A 258 -1.50 7.83 -10.05
C HIS A 258 -0.79 8.46 -8.85
N THR A 259 -1.45 8.53 -7.71
CA THR A 259 -0.94 9.08 -6.45
C THR A 259 -0.18 8.06 -5.59
N CYS A 260 -0.04 6.79 -6.04
CA CYS A 260 0.77 5.78 -5.36
C CYS A 260 2.24 5.91 -5.78
N THR A 261 2.94 6.84 -5.17
CA THR A 261 4.26 7.35 -5.56
C THR A 261 5.36 7.13 -4.51
N GLY A 262 5.09 6.32 -3.47
CA GLY A 262 6.07 5.91 -2.47
C GLY A 262 6.58 7.05 -1.58
N ASP A 263 5.75 8.05 -1.31
CA ASP A 263 6.19 9.26 -0.61
C ASP A 263 6.75 8.94 0.78
N GLY A 264 6.04 8.15 1.59
CA GLY A 264 6.52 7.74 2.91
C GLY A 264 7.78 6.86 2.87
N ASN A 265 7.87 5.96 1.87
CA ASN A 265 9.06 5.15 1.65
C ASN A 265 10.29 6.03 1.37
N ALA A 266 10.14 7.02 0.49
CA ALA A 266 11.22 7.96 0.16
C ALA A 266 11.59 8.87 1.34
N MET A 267 10.58 9.40 2.08
CA MET A 267 10.83 10.16 3.32
C MET A 267 11.65 9.35 4.33
N SER A 268 11.31 8.06 4.50
CA SER A 268 12.04 7.14 5.38
C SER A 268 13.46 6.90 4.89
N MET A 269 13.67 6.67 3.59
CA MET A 269 15.01 6.48 3.00
C MET A 269 15.87 7.75 3.14
N ARG A 270 15.33 8.95 2.91
CA ARG A 270 16.06 10.21 3.15
C ARG A 270 16.39 10.46 4.62
N ALA A 271 15.63 9.87 5.55
CA ALA A 271 15.96 9.84 6.97
C ALA A 271 17.02 8.77 7.33
N GLY A 272 17.61 8.08 6.34
CA GLY A 272 18.65 7.06 6.52
C GLY A 272 18.13 5.69 6.93
N LEU A 273 16.83 5.42 6.76
CA LEU A 273 16.21 4.13 7.04
C LEU A 273 16.12 3.27 5.77
N ALA A 274 15.96 1.96 5.95
CA ALA A 274 15.86 1.03 4.83
C ALA A 274 14.45 0.94 4.24
N ASN A 275 14.37 0.48 2.98
CA ASN A 275 13.17 -0.11 2.38
C ASN A 275 13.37 -1.62 2.37
N GLN A 276 12.45 -2.38 2.98
CA GLN A 276 12.57 -3.83 3.15
C GLN A 276 11.79 -4.57 2.06
N ASP A 277 12.33 -5.72 1.58
CA ASP A 277 11.65 -6.66 0.67
C ASP A 277 11.12 -6.02 -0.63
N ALA A 278 11.80 -4.99 -1.13
CA ALA A 278 11.36 -4.18 -2.26
C ALA A 278 11.24 -4.97 -3.58
N GLU A 279 11.95 -6.09 -3.73
CA GLU A 279 11.90 -6.98 -4.90
C GLU A 279 10.57 -7.73 -5.05
N PHE A 280 9.77 -7.84 -3.98
CA PHE A 280 8.51 -8.55 -4.00
C PHE A 280 7.36 -7.60 -4.38
N VAL A 281 7.13 -7.50 -5.67
CA VAL A 281 6.02 -6.76 -6.27
C VAL A 281 5.02 -7.75 -6.85
N GLN A 282 3.79 -7.74 -6.33
CA GLN A 282 2.74 -8.65 -6.76
C GLN A 282 2.11 -8.19 -8.07
N PHE A 283 2.08 -9.08 -9.05
CA PHE A 283 1.30 -8.92 -10.26
C PHE A 283 -0.08 -9.55 -10.04
N HIS A 284 -1.14 -8.75 -10.18
CA HIS A 284 -2.50 -9.28 -10.16
C HIS A 284 -2.80 -9.95 -11.50
N PRO A 285 -3.31 -11.20 -11.51
CA PRO A 285 -3.58 -11.92 -12.77
C PRO A 285 -4.50 -11.18 -13.73
N THR A 286 -5.48 -10.46 -13.21
CA THR A 286 -6.60 -9.91 -13.98
C THR A 286 -6.66 -8.38 -13.94
N GLY A 287 -5.66 -7.71 -14.53
CA GLY A 287 -5.79 -6.32 -14.99
C GLY A 287 -6.43 -6.29 -16.37
N ILE A 288 -7.30 -5.31 -16.67
CA ILE A 288 -7.87 -5.14 -18.01
C ILE A 288 -6.75 -4.85 -19.00
N TYR A 289 -6.69 -5.65 -20.08
CA TYR A 289 -5.72 -5.46 -21.16
C TYR A 289 -5.84 -4.06 -21.77
N GLY A 290 -4.74 -3.35 -21.86
CA GLY A 290 -4.65 -1.99 -22.43
C GLY A 290 -5.06 -0.85 -21.47
N ALA A 291 -5.88 -1.11 -20.45
CA ALA A 291 -6.33 -0.11 -19.49
C ALA A 291 -5.66 -0.20 -18.11
N GLY A 292 -5.19 -1.39 -17.73
CA GLY A 292 -4.56 -1.64 -16.43
C GLY A 292 -5.51 -1.61 -15.22
N CYS A 293 -6.81 -1.40 -15.42
CA CYS A 293 -7.81 -1.39 -14.35
C CYS A 293 -7.98 -2.78 -13.74
N LEU A 294 -8.15 -2.82 -12.41
CA LEU A 294 -8.31 -4.08 -11.67
C LEU A 294 -9.65 -4.75 -11.99
N ILE A 295 -9.60 -6.04 -12.31
CA ILE A 295 -10.72 -6.98 -12.21
C ILE A 295 -10.45 -7.89 -11.02
N THR A 296 -11.28 -7.79 -10.00
CA THR A 296 -11.05 -8.48 -8.71
C THR A 296 -10.94 -9.99 -8.83
N GLU A 297 -10.12 -10.58 -7.97
CA GLU A 297 -10.09 -12.03 -7.76
C GLU A 297 -11.47 -12.60 -7.35
N GLY A 298 -12.33 -11.77 -6.75
CA GLY A 298 -13.71 -12.12 -6.44
C GLY A 298 -14.48 -12.70 -7.64
N CYS A 299 -14.17 -12.26 -8.88
CA CYS A 299 -14.74 -12.84 -10.09
C CYS A 299 -14.49 -14.34 -10.20
N ARG A 300 -13.25 -14.76 -9.89
CA ARG A 300 -12.87 -16.19 -9.88
C ARG A 300 -13.47 -16.92 -8.68
N GLY A 301 -13.60 -16.22 -7.55
CA GLY A 301 -14.30 -16.70 -6.35
C GLY A 301 -15.79 -16.96 -6.57
N GLU A 302 -16.45 -16.16 -7.40
CA GLU A 302 -17.85 -16.36 -7.80
C GLU A 302 -18.01 -17.37 -8.97
N GLY A 303 -16.91 -17.95 -9.49
CA GLY A 303 -16.93 -18.99 -10.51
C GLY A 303 -16.34 -18.59 -11.87
N GLY A 304 -15.68 -17.44 -11.99
CA GLY A 304 -15.01 -16.99 -13.22
C GLY A 304 -13.85 -17.91 -13.62
N ILE A 305 -13.66 -18.09 -14.94
CA ILE A 305 -12.72 -19.06 -15.53
C ILE A 305 -11.76 -18.36 -16.49
N LEU A 306 -10.46 -18.64 -16.37
CA LEU A 306 -9.43 -18.20 -17.32
C LEU A 306 -9.28 -19.18 -18.48
N ARG A 307 -9.29 -18.70 -19.73
CA ARG A 307 -9.11 -19.51 -20.93
C ARG A 307 -8.10 -18.89 -21.88
N ASN A 308 -7.29 -19.78 -22.50
CA ASN A 308 -6.34 -19.44 -23.57
C ASN A 308 -7.03 -19.44 -24.96
N SER A 309 -6.26 -19.21 -26.04
CA SER A 309 -6.77 -19.18 -27.41
C SER A 309 -7.29 -20.52 -27.95
N GLU A 310 -6.96 -21.62 -27.30
CA GLU A 310 -7.46 -22.97 -27.62
C GLU A 310 -8.78 -23.29 -26.86
N GLY A 311 -9.26 -22.34 -26.05
CA GLY A 311 -10.44 -22.51 -25.21
C GLY A 311 -10.17 -23.37 -23.95
N GLU A 312 -8.92 -23.75 -23.71
CA GLU A 312 -8.52 -24.55 -22.55
C GLU A 312 -8.63 -23.73 -21.26
N ARG A 313 -9.17 -24.32 -20.20
CA ARG A 313 -9.06 -23.86 -18.83
C ARG A 313 -7.69 -24.27 -18.29
N PHE A 314 -6.62 -23.57 -18.74
CA PHE A 314 -5.24 -23.98 -18.55
C PHE A 314 -4.80 -24.09 -17.08
N MET A 315 -5.48 -23.41 -16.15
CA MET A 315 -5.19 -23.52 -14.73
C MET A 315 -5.43 -24.95 -14.17
N GLU A 316 -6.24 -25.78 -14.81
CA GLU A 316 -6.38 -27.21 -14.45
C GLU A 316 -5.08 -28.00 -14.67
N ARG A 317 -4.21 -27.55 -15.57
CA ARG A 317 -2.91 -28.15 -15.86
C ARG A 317 -1.82 -27.64 -14.90
N TYR A 318 -1.84 -26.33 -14.57
CA TYR A 318 -0.81 -25.71 -13.73
C TYR A 318 -1.07 -25.89 -12.23
N ALA A 319 -2.32 -25.92 -11.81
CA ALA A 319 -2.75 -26.03 -10.42
C ALA A 319 -4.00 -26.93 -10.30
N PRO A 320 -3.87 -28.26 -10.42
CA PRO A 320 -5.00 -29.18 -10.53
C PRO A 320 -6.01 -29.10 -9.37
N SER A 321 -5.53 -28.80 -8.15
CA SER A 321 -6.37 -28.75 -6.94
C SER A 321 -7.14 -27.45 -6.83
N ALA A 322 -6.45 -26.30 -6.94
CA ALA A 322 -7.01 -24.97 -6.72
C ALA A 322 -7.53 -24.32 -8.01
N LYS A 323 -7.06 -24.75 -9.18
CA LYS A 323 -7.44 -24.22 -10.51
C LYS A 323 -7.29 -22.69 -10.55
N ASP A 324 -8.31 -21.97 -10.99
CA ASP A 324 -8.32 -20.52 -11.08
C ASP A 324 -8.22 -19.81 -9.70
N LEU A 325 -8.39 -20.53 -8.60
CA LEU A 325 -8.20 -20.08 -7.23
C LEU A 325 -6.83 -20.50 -6.64
N ALA A 326 -5.84 -20.80 -7.48
CA ALA A 326 -4.46 -20.86 -7.04
C ALA A 326 -3.95 -19.48 -6.59
N SER A 327 -2.83 -19.45 -5.87
CA SER A 327 -2.20 -18.21 -5.43
C SER A 327 -1.88 -17.28 -6.61
N ARG A 328 -1.95 -15.96 -6.40
CA ARG A 328 -1.81 -14.95 -7.47
C ARG A 328 -0.53 -15.05 -8.27
N ASP A 329 0.59 -15.33 -7.59
CA ASP A 329 1.88 -15.52 -8.24
C ASP A 329 1.87 -16.74 -9.19
N VAL A 330 1.23 -17.82 -8.80
CA VAL A 330 1.06 -19.02 -9.63
C VAL A 330 0.20 -18.73 -10.86
N VAL A 331 -0.96 -18.06 -10.67
CA VAL A 331 -1.85 -17.73 -11.79
C VAL A 331 -1.17 -16.75 -12.75
N SER A 332 -0.50 -15.71 -12.25
CA SER A 332 0.20 -14.73 -13.09
C SER A 332 1.33 -15.36 -13.90
N ARG A 333 2.11 -16.26 -13.30
CA ARG A 333 3.14 -17.03 -14.01
C ARG A 333 2.54 -17.92 -15.09
N SER A 334 1.47 -18.65 -14.77
CA SER A 334 0.78 -19.53 -15.72
C SER A 334 0.25 -18.77 -16.93
N MET A 335 -0.40 -17.60 -16.71
CA MET A 335 -0.87 -16.74 -17.79
C MET A 335 0.30 -16.24 -18.66
N THR A 336 1.40 -15.83 -18.04
CA THR A 336 2.59 -15.36 -18.77
C THR A 336 3.19 -16.49 -19.61
N MET A 337 3.21 -17.72 -19.12
CA MET A 337 3.66 -18.89 -19.90
C MET A 337 2.74 -19.17 -21.09
N GLU A 338 1.42 -19.14 -20.91
CA GLU A 338 0.46 -19.32 -22.02
C GLU A 338 0.69 -18.28 -23.12
N ILE A 339 0.92 -17.00 -22.75
CA ILE A 339 1.21 -15.92 -23.68
C ILE A 339 2.55 -16.16 -24.40
N ARG A 340 3.63 -16.47 -23.66
CA ARG A 340 4.96 -16.72 -24.23
C ARG A 340 4.99 -17.91 -25.20
N GLU A 341 4.21 -18.94 -24.94
CA GLU A 341 4.08 -20.14 -25.78
C GLU A 341 3.11 -19.94 -26.96
N GLY A 342 2.59 -18.72 -27.18
CA GLY A 342 1.74 -18.36 -28.31
C GLY A 342 0.27 -18.79 -28.18
N ARG A 343 -0.16 -19.22 -26.99
CA ARG A 343 -1.56 -19.56 -26.68
C ARG A 343 -2.34 -18.39 -26.08
N GLY A 344 -1.79 -17.18 -26.07
CA GLY A 344 -2.54 -15.98 -25.75
C GLY A 344 -3.67 -15.73 -26.73
N VAL A 345 -4.63 -14.88 -26.31
CA VAL A 345 -5.83 -14.52 -27.10
C VAL A 345 -5.66 -13.19 -27.82
N GLY A 346 -6.60 -12.87 -28.71
CA GLY A 346 -6.60 -11.65 -29.52
C GLY A 346 -5.61 -11.67 -30.69
N PRO A 347 -5.58 -10.61 -31.50
CA PRO A 347 -4.75 -10.56 -32.73
C PRO A 347 -3.26 -10.66 -32.48
N LYS A 348 -2.79 -10.15 -31.32
CA LYS A 348 -1.36 -10.15 -30.93
C LYS A 348 -0.98 -11.36 -30.08
N LYS A 349 -1.94 -12.14 -29.62
CA LYS A 349 -1.75 -13.28 -28.71
C LYS A 349 -1.02 -12.92 -27.40
N ASP A 350 -1.27 -11.74 -26.87
CA ASP A 350 -0.54 -11.11 -25.77
C ASP A 350 -1.36 -10.94 -24.48
N HIS A 351 -2.56 -11.53 -24.39
CA HIS A 351 -3.43 -11.51 -23.21
C HIS A 351 -4.25 -12.81 -23.08
N ILE A 352 -5.06 -12.89 -22.04
CA ILE A 352 -5.92 -14.05 -21.70
C ILE A 352 -7.36 -13.58 -21.58
N TYR A 353 -8.34 -14.48 -21.71
CA TYR A 353 -9.75 -14.20 -21.46
C TYR A 353 -10.20 -14.70 -20.08
N LEU A 354 -10.86 -13.80 -19.32
CA LEU A 354 -11.62 -14.14 -18.13
C LEU A 354 -13.11 -14.23 -18.49
N HIS A 355 -13.65 -15.43 -18.40
CA HIS A 355 -15.05 -15.74 -18.68
C HIS A 355 -15.92 -15.61 -17.44
N LEU A 356 -16.97 -14.81 -17.53
CA LEU A 356 -18.07 -14.67 -16.57
C LEU A 356 -19.42 -14.96 -17.24
N ASP A 357 -19.46 -15.02 -18.58
CA ASP A 357 -20.61 -15.17 -19.45
C ASP A 357 -21.38 -16.51 -19.26
N HIS A 358 -20.79 -17.47 -18.58
CA HIS A 358 -21.45 -18.72 -18.18
C HIS A 358 -22.19 -18.63 -16.83
N LEU A 359 -22.01 -17.53 -16.08
CA LEU A 359 -22.65 -17.32 -14.78
C LEU A 359 -24.05 -16.70 -14.95
N PRO A 360 -24.99 -16.94 -14.01
CA PRO A 360 -26.30 -16.31 -14.05
C PRO A 360 -26.21 -14.77 -14.00
N ALA A 361 -26.96 -14.09 -14.87
CA ALA A 361 -26.96 -12.63 -14.93
C ALA A 361 -27.35 -11.96 -13.59
N ASP A 362 -28.29 -12.56 -12.85
CA ASP A 362 -28.72 -12.07 -11.54
C ASP A 362 -27.58 -12.15 -10.51
N LEU A 363 -26.75 -13.20 -10.55
CA LEU A 363 -25.56 -13.34 -9.72
C LEU A 363 -24.56 -12.21 -10.02
N LEU A 364 -24.31 -11.96 -11.30
CA LEU A 364 -23.39 -10.89 -11.74
C LEU A 364 -23.89 -9.51 -11.29
N ALA A 365 -25.18 -9.26 -11.42
CA ALA A 365 -25.81 -8.01 -11.00
C ALA A 365 -25.75 -7.79 -9.47
N GLU A 366 -25.87 -8.86 -8.68
CA GLU A 366 -25.81 -8.79 -7.21
C GLU A 366 -24.38 -8.72 -6.67
N ARG A 367 -23.48 -9.58 -7.19
CA ARG A 367 -22.15 -9.81 -6.60
C ARG A 367 -21.03 -9.00 -7.25
N LEU A 368 -21.17 -8.66 -8.54
CA LEU A 368 -20.14 -8.04 -9.37
C LEU A 368 -20.66 -6.84 -10.19
N PRO A 369 -21.50 -5.95 -9.62
CA PRO A 369 -22.08 -4.83 -10.39
C PRO A 369 -21.01 -3.84 -10.87
N GLY A 370 -20.03 -3.50 -10.03
CA GLY A 370 -18.95 -2.57 -10.38
C GLY A 370 -17.97 -3.17 -11.40
N ILE A 371 -17.75 -4.48 -11.35
CA ILE A 371 -16.94 -5.18 -12.37
C ILE A 371 -17.63 -5.16 -13.72
N SER A 372 -18.95 -5.38 -13.77
CA SER A 372 -19.73 -5.31 -15.01
C SER A 372 -19.63 -3.91 -15.64
N GLU A 373 -19.73 -2.87 -14.82
CA GLU A 373 -19.57 -1.48 -15.27
C GLU A 373 -18.13 -1.19 -15.73
N THR A 374 -17.14 -1.63 -14.96
CA THR A 374 -15.71 -1.43 -15.28
C THR A 374 -15.34 -2.11 -16.60
N ALA A 375 -15.80 -3.33 -16.84
CA ALA A 375 -15.56 -4.07 -18.09
C ALA A 375 -16.25 -3.37 -19.29
N ALA A 376 -17.48 -2.88 -19.10
CA ALA A 376 -18.18 -2.13 -20.13
C ALA A 376 -17.47 -0.82 -20.50
N ILE A 377 -17.01 -0.06 -19.52
CA ILE A 377 -16.35 1.25 -19.73
C ILE A 377 -14.95 1.09 -20.33
N PHE A 378 -14.11 0.21 -19.77
CA PHE A 378 -12.68 0.14 -20.10
C PHE A 378 -12.30 -0.95 -21.10
N ALA A 379 -13.14 -1.98 -21.27
CA ALA A 379 -12.92 -3.04 -22.25
C ALA A 379 -14.00 -3.07 -23.35
N GLY A 380 -15.10 -2.34 -23.20
CA GLY A 380 -16.23 -2.39 -24.13
C GLY A 380 -17.00 -3.71 -24.11
N VAL A 381 -16.94 -4.46 -22.99
CA VAL A 381 -17.43 -5.84 -22.86
C VAL A 381 -18.70 -5.89 -22.02
N ASP A 382 -19.72 -6.57 -22.50
CA ASP A 382 -20.88 -7.03 -21.71
C ASP A 382 -20.54 -8.41 -21.10
N VAL A 383 -20.22 -8.42 -19.82
CA VAL A 383 -19.75 -9.62 -19.10
C VAL A 383 -20.76 -10.77 -19.08
N THR A 384 -22.02 -10.51 -19.41
CA THR A 384 -23.06 -11.56 -19.55
C THR A 384 -23.01 -12.26 -20.91
N LYS A 385 -22.20 -11.79 -21.86
CA LYS A 385 -22.15 -12.27 -23.26
C LYS A 385 -20.74 -12.56 -23.75
N GLU A 386 -19.74 -11.83 -23.23
CA GLU A 386 -18.39 -11.84 -23.76
C GLU A 386 -17.35 -11.87 -22.60
N PRO A 387 -16.18 -12.51 -22.81
CA PRO A 387 -15.13 -12.57 -21.82
C PRO A 387 -14.36 -11.24 -21.72
N ILE A 388 -13.82 -10.96 -20.54
CA ILE A 388 -12.98 -9.78 -20.29
C ILE A 388 -11.54 -10.09 -20.73
N PRO A 389 -10.90 -9.25 -21.58
CA PRO A 389 -9.48 -9.38 -21.89
C PRO A 389 -8.63 -8.93 -20.69
N VAL A 390 -7.76 -9.81 -20.18
CA VAL A 390 -6.97 -9.58 -18.95
C VAL A 390 -5.50 -9.94 -19.14
N LEU A 391 -4.64 -9.26 -18.37
CA LEU A 391 -3.20 -9.45 -18.38
C LEU A 391 -2.64 -9.32 -16.95
N PRO A 392 -1.61 -10.10 -16.55
CA PRO A 392 -0.90 -9.86 -15.30
C PRO A 392 -0.38 -8.42 -15.22
N THR A 393 -0.78 -7.69 -14.18
CA THR A 393 -0.55 -6.25 -14.03
C THR A 393 -0.04 -5.96 -12.61
N VAL A 394 0.94 -5.09 -12.47
CA VAL A 394 1.48 -4.66 -11.17
C VAL A 394 0.34 -4.17 -10.27
N HIS A 395 0.32 -4.64 -9.01
CA HIS A 395 -0.84 -4.43 -8.16
C HIS A 395 -0.52 -4.06 -6.71
N TYR A 396 0.50 -4.67 -6.08
CA TYR A 396 0.78 -4.47 -4.66
C TYR A 396 2.28 -4.60 -4.36
N ASN A 397 2.79 -3.70 -3.53
CA ASN A 397 4.14 -3.78 -2.99
C ASN A 397 4.09 -4.52 -1.65
N MET A 398 4.70 -5.73 -1.56
CA MET A 398 4.78 -6.46 -0.29
C MET A 398 5.82 -5.85 0.64
N GLY A 399 6.89 -5.33 0.06
CA GLY A 399 7.93 -4.59 0.76
C GLY A 399 7.52 -3.17 1.12
N GLY A 400 8.36 -2.50 1.91
CA GLY A 400 8.12 -1.13 2.37
C GLY A 400 8.97 -0.76 3.57
N ILE A 401 8.51 0.20 4.35
CA ILE A 401 9.15 0.63 5.60
C ILE A 401 9.06 -0.49 6.63
N PRO A 402 10.19 -1.06 7.13
CA PRO A 402 10.16 -2.18 8.05
C PRO A 402 9.54 -1.81 9.40
N THR A 403 8.57 -2.61 9.85
CA THR A 403 7.92 -2.43 11.15
C THR A 403 7.79 -3.74 11.92
N ASN A 404 7.65 -3.64 13.24
CA ASN A 404 7.18 -4.76 14.07
C ASN A 404 5.65 -4.88 14.02
N HIS A 405 5.08 -5.87 14.72
CA HIS A 405 3.63 -6.10 14.77
C HIS A 405 2.82 -5.01 15.49
N PHE A 406 3.46 -4.05 16.15
CA PHE A 406 2.83 -2.86 16.73
C PHE A 406 2.80 -1.68 15.74
N GLY A 407 3.42 -1.82 14.55
CA GLY A 407 3.57 -0.74 13.59
C GLY A 407 4.71 0.24 13.90
N GLU A 408 5.54 -0.03 14.93
CA GLU A 408 6.75 0.75 15.21
C GLU A 408 7.78 0.49 14.12
N VAL A 409 8.32 1.54 13.50
CA VAL A 409 9.39 1.41 12.49
C VAL A 409 10.65 0.89 13.16
N VAL A 410 11.30 -0.10 12.52
CA VAL A 410 12.51 -0.72 13.01
C VAL A 410 13.69 -0.50 12.06
N ARG A 411 14.89 -0.47 12.61
CA ARG A 411 16.16 -0.56 11.87
C ARG A 411 16.92 -1.79 12.31
N THR A 412 17.62 -2.42 11.38
CA THR A 412 18.40 -3.62 11.68
C THR A 412 19.77 -3.23 12.25
N ASN A 413 20.09 -3.71 13.43
CA ASN A 413 21.43 -3.61 14.02
C ASN A 413 22.28 -4.80 13.57
N PHE A 414 23.11 -4.60 12.56
CA PHE A 414 23.95 -5.64 11.97
C PHE A 414 25.12 -6.11 12.87
N ASP A 415 25.43 -5.37 13.95
CA ASP A 415 26.48 -5.74 14.91
C ASP A 415 26.00 -6.76 15.95
N LYS A 416 24.68 -7.00 16.07
CA LYS A 416 24.11 -7.98 16.99
C LYS A 416 24.15 -9.38 16.38
N SER A 417 24.81 -10.29 17.07
CA SER A 417 24.89 -11.71 16.65
C SER A 417 23.64 -12.52 16.98
N ASN A 418 22.70 -11.98 17.79
CA ASN A 418 21.44 -12.64 18.13
C ASN A 418 20.38 -12.26 17.12
N GLU A 419 19.88 -13.23 16.35
CA GLU A 419 18.87 -13.05 15.30
C GLU A 419 17.60 -12.35 15.77
N PHE A 420 17.15 -12.63 17.01
CA PHE A 420 15.94 -12.01 17.59
C PHE A 420 16.15 -10.60 18.15
N ALA A 421 17.40 -10.16 18.31
CA ALA A 421 17.76 -8.86 18.88
C ALA A 421 18.30 -7.87 17.83
N SER A 422 18.16 -8.19 16.55
CA SER A 422 18.66 -7.32 15.47
C SER A 422 17.80 -6.06 15.25
N ASP A 423 16.52 -6.10 15.62
CA ASP A 423 15.59 -5.01 15.39
C ASP A 423 15.63 -3.97 16.51
N GLU A 424 15.87 -2.72 16.12
CA GLU A 424 15.83 -1.57 17.01
C GLU A 424 14.72 -0.61 16.58
N VAL A 425 13.81 -0.30 17.49
CA VAL A 425 12.73 0.65 17.24
C VAL A 425 13.29 2.04 16.98
N VAL A 426 12.77 2.73 15.95
CA VAL A 426 13.01 4.14 15.70
C VAL A 426 12.00 4.95 16.52
N PRO A 427 12.42 5.63 17.59
CA PRO A 427 11.49 6.28 18.50
C PRO A 427 10.64 7.34 17.78
N GLY A 428 9.35 7.39 18.09
CA GLY A 428 8.42 8.36 17.54
C GLY A 428 8.00 8.13 16.09
N LEU A 429 8.43 7.03 15.44
CA LEU A 429 8.09 6.72 14.05
C LEU A 429 7.34 5.38 13.94
N PHE A 430 6.21 5.44 13.23
CA PHE A 430 5.33 4.31 12.95
C PHE A 430 4.99 4.26 11.46
N ALA A 431 4.63 3.09 10.95
CA ALA A 431 4.10 2.95 9.61
C ALA A 431 3.02 1.86 9.55
N ALA A 432 2.05 2.01 8.64
CA ALA A 432 0.96 1.05 8.49
C ALA A 432 0.42 0.99 7.05
N GLY A 433 -0.16 -0.16 6.68
CA GLY A 433 -0.68 -0.43 5.34
C GLY A 433 0.44 -0.58 4.30
N GLU A 434 0.13 -0.39 3.03
CA GLU A 434 1.06 -0.66 1.92
C GLU A 434 2.33 0.21 1.90
N ALA A 435 2.43 1.26 2.72
CA ALA A 435 3.67 2.00 2.91
C ALA A 435 4.66 1.22 3.80
N ALA A 436 4.15 0.40 4.70
CA ALA A 436 4.91 -0.38 5.65
C ALA A 436 5.19 -1.80 5.13
N CYS A 437 6.25 -2.41 5.67
CA CYS A 437 6.51 -3.83 5.61
C CYS A 437 6.45 -4.40 7.03
N ALA A 438 5.23 -4.72 7.50
CA ALA A 438 5.04 -5.46 8.75
C ALA A 438 5.39 -6.95 8.58
N SER A 439 5.98 -7.32 7.45
CA SER A 439 6.40 -8.67 7.06
C SER A 439 5.28 -9.72 7.08
N VAL A 440 4.01 -9.31 6.98
CA VAL A 440 2.87 -10.24 6.95
C VAL A 440 2.59 -10.82 5.57
N HIS A 441 3.13 -10.21 4.53
CA HIS A 441 2.92 -10.64 3.15
C HIS A 441 4.12 -11.41 2.58
N GLY A 442 5.30 -11.24 3.16
CA GLY A 442 6.53 -11.88 2.72
C GLY A 442 6.75 -11.78 1.21
N ALA A 443 7.01 -12.90 0.55
CA ALA A 443 7.30 -12.91 -0.88
C ALA A 443 6.06 -12.82 -1.78
N ASN A 444 4.84 -13.04 -1.25
CA ASN A 444 3.60 -12.93 -2.02
C ASN A 444 2.38 -12.82 -1.09
N ARG A 445 1.56 -11.80 -1.31
CA ARG A 445 0.40 -11.50 -0.49
C ARG A 445 -0.79 -12.43 -0.80
N LEU A 446 -1.38 -13.02 0.23
CA LEU A 446 -2.65 -13.72 0.12
C LEU A 446 -3.77 -12.73 -0.26
N GLY A 447 -4.66 -13.14 -1.17
CA GLY A 447 -5.79 -12.31 -1.60
C GLY A 447 -6.65 -11.86 -0.42
N ALA A 448 -7.12 -10.62 -0.45
CA ALA A 448 -7.94 -9.96 0.59
C ALA A 448 -7.24 -9.69 1.96
N ASN A 449 -5.95 -10.00 2.13
CA ASN A 449 -5.18 -9.61 3.30
C ASN A 449 -4.76 -8.14 3.28
N SER A 450 -4.75 -7.44 2.13
CA SER A 450 -4.33 -6.02 2.11
C SER A 450 -5.29 -5.09 2.84
N LEU A 451 -6.59 -5.28 2.69
CA LEU A 451 -7.57 -4.48 3.43
C LEU A 451 -7.56 -4.84 4.93
N LEU A 452 -7.24 -6.10 5.27
CA LEU A 452 -7.04 -6.52 6.65
C LEU A 452 -5.82 -5.84 7.27
N ASP A 453 -4.67 -5.89 6.60
CA ASP A 453 -3.42 -5.21 6.99
C ASP A 453 -3.66 -3.73 7.30
N ILE A 454 -4.31 -3.01 6.38
CA ILE A 454 -4.67 -1.59 6.54
C ILE A 454 -5.40 -1.34 7.87
N VAL A 455 -6.40 -2.14 8.19
CA VAL A 455 -7.26 -1.93 9.38
C VAL A 455 -6.55 -2.36 10.65
N VAL A 456 -5.92 -3.54 10.64
CA VAL A 456 -5.25 -4.11 11.82
C VAL A 456 -4.06 -3.26 12.23
N PHE A 457 -3.15 -2.92 11.29
CA PHE A 457 -1.94 -2.17 11.66
C PHE A 457 -2.19 -0.68 11.82
N GLY A 458 -3.17 -0.08 11.12
CA GLY A 458 -3.62 1.27 11.43
C GLY A 458 -4.14 1.38 12.88
N ARG A 459 -4.90 0.36 13.33
CA ARG A 459 -5.35 0.23 14.72
C ARG A 459 -4.20 -0.03 15.68
N ALA A 460 -3.26 -0.91 15.30
CA ALA A 460 -2.11 -1.26 16.14
C ALA A 460 -1.24 -0.05 16.47
N CYS A 461 -0.95 0.81 15.48
CA CYS A 461 -0.23 2.07 15.72
C CYS A 461 -0.91 2.95 16.77
N ALA A 462 -2.24 3.14 16.66
CA ALA A 462 -2.98 3.95 17.61
C ALA A 462 -2.95 3.35 19.03
N LEU A 463 -3.15 2.05 19.15
CA LEU A 463 -3.11 1.35 20.44
C LEU A 463 -1.71 1.40 21.06
N ARG A 464 -0.66 1.17 20.24
CA ARG A 464 0.71 1.21 20.73
C ARG A 464 1.12 2.60 21.21
N ILE A 465 0.77 3.64 20.46
CA ILE A 465 1.02 5.02 20.88
C ILE A 465 0.29 5.32 22.19
N ALA A 466 -0.96 4.89 22.36
CA ALA A 466 -1.71 5.07 23.58
C ALA A 466 -1.14 4.28 24.78
N ASP A 467 -0.41 3.18 24.51
CA ASP A 467 0.26 2.38 25.54
C ASP A 467 1.57 3.03 26.03
N ILE A 468 2.32 3.68 25.13
CA ILE A 468 3.67 4.21 25.43
C ILE A 468 3.74 5.72 25.64
N ALA A 469 2.66 6.45 25.37
CA ALA A 469 2.60 7.92 25.45
C ALA A 469 1.28 8.39 26.06
N ASN A 470 1.27 9.64 26.54
CA ASN A 470 0.06 10.29 27.03
C ASN A 470 -0.23 11.55 26.22
N PRO A 471 -1.51 11.94 26.07
CA PRO A 471 -1.87 13.24 25.50
C PRO A 471 -1.18 14.39 26.24
N GLY A 472 -0.58 15.32 25.48
CA GLY A 472 0.14 16.46 26.04
C GLY A 472 1.58 16.19 26.49
N ASP A 473 2.13 15.00 26.24
CA ASP A 473 3.54 14.72 26.47
C ASP A 473 4.43 15.67 25.64
N ALA A 474 5.60 16.04 26.20
CA ALA A 474 6.53 16.93 25.54
C ALA A 474 7.01 16.39 24.17
N ILE A 475 6.97 17.25 23.17
CA ILE A 475 7.53 16.97 21.84
C ILE A 475 9.06 17.00 21.92
N PRO A 476 9.80 16.08 21.29
CA PRO A 476 11.25 16.10 21.26
C PRO A 476 11.80 17.42 20.72
N THR A 477 12.93 17.86 21.27
CA THR A 477 13.58 19.11 20.82
C THR A 477 14.23 18.89 19.46
N LEU A 478 13.82 19.66 18.50
CA LEU A 478 14.40 19.66 17.16
C LEU A 478 15.56 20.67 17.04
N PRO A 479 16.58 20.39 16.21
CA PRO A 479 17.56 21.40 15.79
C PRO A 479 16.87 22.65 15.23
N SER A 480 17.50 23.80 15.38
CA SER A 480 16.90 25.09 14.94
C SER A 480 16.69 25.20 13.43
N ASP A 481 17.44 24.43 12.67
CA ASP A 481 17.42 24.33 11.20
C ASP A 481 16.65 23.12 10.68
N SER A 482 15.97 22.38 11.55
CA SER A 482 15.15 21.22 11.15
C SER A 482 14.16 21.56 10.02
N GLY A 483 14.18 20.75 8.96
CA GLY A 483 13.39 20.91 7.75
C GLY A 483 14.02 21.84 6.70
N MET A 484 15.20 22.43 6.96
CA MET A 484 15.87 23.29 5.97
C MET A 484 16.42 22.49 4.79
N ASP A 485 16.85 21.25 5.00
CA ASP A 485 17.27 20.37 3.89
C ASP A 485 16.09 20.06 2.96
N SER A 486 14.92 19.79 3.51
CA SER A 486 13.68 19.59 2.75
C SER A 486 13.29 20.83 1.95
N LEU A 487 13.39 22.00 2.56
CA LEU A 487 13.12 23.28 1.89
C LEU A 487 14.15 23.56 0.79
N THR A 488 15.41 23.25 1.01
CA THR A 488 16.49 23.39 0.02
C THR A 488 16.27 22.46 -1.18
N ASN A 489 15.84 21.22 -0.94
CA ASN A 489 15.45 20.28 -1.99
C ASN A 489 14.28 20.82 -2.83
N LEU A 490 13.21 21.29 -2.17
CA LEU A 490 12.06 21.92 -2.83
C LEU A 490 12.50 23.12 -3.69
N ASP A 491 13.32 24.03 -3.14
CA ASP A 491 13.82 25.21 -3.86
C ASP A 491 14.69 24.82 -5.07
N THR A 492 15.55 23.82 -4.90
CA THR A 492 16.41 23.30 -5.97
C THR A 492 15.57 22.76 -7.13
N LEU A 493 14.60 21.92 -6.85
CA LEU A 493 13.71 21.34 -7.86
C LEU A 493 12.81 22.40 -8.50
N ARG A 494 12.21 23.27 -7.69
CA ARG A 494 11.38 24.38 -8.20
C ARG A 494 12.09 25.23 -9.23
N TYR A 495 13.39 25.47 -9.06
CA TYR A 495 14.21 26.28 -9.95
C TYR A 495 15.13 25.44 -10.85
N ALA A 496 14.87 24.14 -11.01
CA ALA A 496 15.59 23.29 -11.92
C ALA A 496 15.44 23.76 -13.37
N GLN A 497 16.56 23.83 -14.10
CA GLN A 497 16.66 24.35 -15.48
C GLN A 497 17.38 23.37 -16.41
N GLY A 498 17.29 22.07 -16.13
CA GLY A 498 17.81 21.04 -16.98
C GLY A 498 17.13 20.97 -18.36
N ALA A 499 17.54 20.05 -19.18
CA ALA A 499 17.00 19.84 -20.53
C ALA A 499 15.88 18.79 -20.58
N THR A 500 15.74 17.95 -19.53
CA THR A 500 14.87 16.79 -19.58
C THR A 500 13.57 17.00 -18.77
N PRO A 501 12.40 17.04 -19.43
CA PRO A 501 11.11 17.18 -18.75
C PRO A 501 10.82 15.99 -17.82
N THR A 502 10.19 16.26 -16.67
CA THR A 502 9.80 15.26 -15.65
C THR A 502 9.13 14.01 -16.22
N HIS A 503 8.19 14.19 -17.16
CA HIS A 503 7.45 13.07 -17.74
C HIS A 503 8.29 12.13 -18.61
N HIS A 504 9.39 12.61 -19.21
CA HIS A 504 10.33 11.76 -19.97
C HIS A 504 11.08 10.83 -19.02
N ILE A 505 11.67 11.35 -17.95
CA ILE A 505 12.38 10.56 -16.94
C ILE A 505 11.43 9.55 -16.30
N ARG A 506 10.19 9.97 -15.99
CA ARG A 506 9.16 9.08 -15.43
C ARG A 506 8.83 7.93 -16.37
N SER A 507 8.60 8.22 -17.65
CA SER A 507 8.27 7.21 -18.65
C SER A 507 9.42 6.22 -18.85
N GLU A 508 10.66 6.70 -18.84
CA GLU A 508 11.85 5.86 -18.96
C GLU A 508 11.99 4.93 -17.75
N MET A 509 11.89 5.45 -16.53
CA MET A 509 11.84 4.63 -15.30
C MET A 509 10.76 3.55 -15.39
N GLN A 510 9.53 3.93 -15.74
CA GLN A 510 8.40 3.02 -15.80
C GLN A 510 8.61 1.90 -16.83
N ASN A 511 9.18 2.21 -17.98
CA ASN A 511 9.48 1.21 -19.01
C ASN A 511 10.60 0.27 -18.56
N VAL A 512 11.68 0.80 -17.97
CA VAL A 512 12.78 -0.01 -17.42
C VAL A 512 12.25 -0.99 -16.36
N MET A 513 11.43 -0.52 -15.42
CA MET A 513 10.86 -1.39 -14.41
C MET A 513 9.92 -2.43 -14.99
N GLN A 514 9.08 -2.06 -15.97
CA GLN A 514 8.14 -2.96 -16.63
C GLN A 514 8.84 -4.05 -17.43
N GLU A 515 9.98 -3.75 -18.05
CA GLU A 515 10.71 -4.68 -18.91
C GLU A 515 11.64 -5.60 -18.10
N HIS A 516 12.34 -5.05 -17.09
CA HIS A 516 13.45 -5.75 -16.43
C HIS A 516 13.06 -6.36 -15.07
N ALA A 517 12.04 -5.84 -14.39
CA ALA A 517 11.52 -6.37 -13.11
C ALA A 517 10.09 -6.92 -13.24
N ALA A 518 9.82 -7.65 -14.32
CA ALA A 518 8.53 -8.23 -14.68
C ALA A 518 8.18 -9.48 -13.85
N VAL A 519 7.14 -10.22 -14.28
CA VAL A 519 6.69 -11.49 -13.65
C VAL A 519 7.80 -12.53 -13.65
N TYR A 520 8.50 -12.70 -14.79
CA TYR A 520 9.70 -13.53 -14.91
C TYR A 520 10.94 -12.66 -15.08
N ARG A 521 12.00 -13.04 -14.41
CA ARG A 521 13.26 -12.31 -14.32
C ARG A 521 14.42 -13.26 -14.65
N THR A 522 15.47 -12.75 -15.27
CA THR A 522 16.73 -13.49 -15.50
C THR A 522 17.91 -12.69 -14.96
N SER A 523 19.04 -13.33 -14.72
CA SER A 523 20.26 -12.63 -14.30
C SER A 523 20.66 -11.54 -15.29
N GLU A 524 20.46 -11.78 -16.60
CA GLU A 524 20.77 -10.82 -17.65
C GLU A 524 19.83 -9.61 -17.62
N THR A 525 18.50 -9.85 -17.57
CA THR A 525 17.51 -8.77 -17.55
C THR A 525 17.63 -7.93 -16.29
N LEU A 526 17.89 -8.54 -15.12
CA LEU A 526 18.06 -7.81 -13.87
C LEU A 526 19.36 -6.98 -13.85
N ALA A 527 20.49 -7.52 -14.33
CA ALA A 527 21.75 -6.77 -14.43
C ALA A 527 21.66 -5.58 -15.40
N GLU A 528 20.98 -5.76 -16.54
CA GLU A 528 20.69 -4.67 -17.47
C GLU A 528 19.75 -3.65 -16.84
N GLY A 529 18.68 -4.10 -16.20
CA GLY A 529 17.72 -3.25 -15.50
C GLY A 529 18.35 -2.42 -14.39
N LYS A 530 19.25 -3.00 -13.60
CA LYS A 530 20.04 -2.30 -12.57
C LYS A 530 20.85 -1.15 -13.18
N THR A 531 21.57 -1.43 -14.28
CA THR A 531 22.34 -0.39 -14.97
C THR A 531 21.44 0.73 -15.50
N LYS A 532 20.32 0.37 -16.13
CA LYS A 532 19.38 1.34 -16.70
C LYS A 532 18.69 2.17 -15.62
N VAL A 533 18.26 1.56 -14.49
CA VAL A 533 17.62 2.32 -13.41
C VAL A 533 18.60 3.30 -12.77
N ASP A 534 19.87 2.92 -12.60
CA ASP A 534 20.92 3.83 -12.11
C ASP A 534 21.16 5.01 -13.07
N ASP A 535 21.10 4.77 -14.38
CA ASP A 535 21.22 5.83 -15.38
C ASP A 535 20.00 6.76 -15.36
N VAL A 536 18.80 6.23 -15.18
CA VAL A 536 17.57 7.03 -15.03
C VAL A 536 17.62 7.87 -13.74
N VAL A 537 18.09 7.31 -12.63
CA VAL A 537 18.31 8.06 -11.38
C VAL A 537 19.25 9.24 -11.62
N LYS A 538 20.38 9.03 -12.31
CA LYS A 538 21.33 10.11 -12.65
C LYS A 538 20.72 11.15 -13.58
N SER A 539 19.84 10.74 -14.52
CA SER A 539 19.21 11.69 -15.44
C SER A 539 18.32 12.72 -14.75
N PHE A 540 17.91 12.44 -13.50
CA PHE A 540 17.13 13.38 -12.69
C PHE A 540 17.91 14.65 -12.33
N ASP A 541 19.25 14.62 -12.36
CA ASP A 541 20.09 15.82 -12.18
C ASP A 541 19.86 16.86 -13.29
N ASP A 542 19.40 16.43 -14.48
CA ASP A 542 19.08 17.28 -15.63
C ASP A 542 17.58 17.56 -15.77
N VAL A 543 16.80 17.41 -14.69
CA VAL A 543 15.36 17.64 -14.73
C VAL A 543 15.01 19.11 -14.99
N GLN A 544 13.96 19.34 -15.77
CA GLN A 544 13.40 20.65 -16.06
C GLN A 544 12.02 20.79 -15.40
N VAL A 545 11.88 21.80 -14.56
CA VAL A 545 10.58 22.27 -14.05
C VAL A 545 10.28 23.61 -14.68
N THR A 546 9.17 23.74 -15.35
CA THR A 546 8.82 24.94 -16.12
C THR A 546 8.03 25.95 -15.29
N ASP A 547 7.03 25.47 -14.53
CA ASP A 547 6.24 26.31 -13.64
C ASP A 547 6.97 26.54 -12.30
N LYS A 548 7.23 27.80 -11.97
CA LYS A 548 7.93 28.21 -10.74
C LYS A 548 6.96 28.69 -9.64
N SER A 549 5.64 28.60 -9.86
CA SER A 549 4.65 28.91 -8.83
C SER A 549 4.68 27.86 -7.71
N LEU A 550 3.96 28.10 -6.61
CA LEU A 550 3.78 27.13 -5.52
C LEU A 550 2.32 26.68 -5.39
N ILE A 551 1.41 27.42 -6.01
CA ILE A 551 -0.04 27.21 -5.88
C ILE A 551 -0.49 26.27 -7.00
N TRP A 552 -0.99 25.08 -6.62
CA TRP A 552 -1.47 24.06 -7.55
C TRP A 552 -0.49 23.73 -8.70
N ASN A 553 0.81 23.80 -8.39
CA ASN A 553 1.86 23.50 -9.35
C ASN A 553 2.06 22.00 -9.53
N THR A 554 1.33 21.41 -10.48
CA THR A 554 1.42 19.98 -10.79
C THR A 554 2.77 19.59 -11.35
N ASP A 555 3.47 20.48 -12.10
CA ASP A 555 4.80 20.23 -12.63
C ASP A 555 5.81 19.98 -11.49
N LEU A 556 5.79 20.83 -10.44
CA LEU A 556 6.64 20.67 -9.27
C LEU A 556 6.25 19.45 -8.43
N ILE A 557 4.95 19.25 -8.18
CA ILE A 557 4.48 18.09 -7.39
C ILE A 557 4.83 16.77 -8.08
N GLU A 558 4.62 16.64 -9.39
CA GLU A 558 4.99 15.45 -10.14
C GLU A 558 6.51 15.21 -10.17
N THR A 559 7.31 16.28 -10.09
CA THR A 559 8.78 16.17 -10.00
C THR A 559 9.21 15.65 -8.61
N LEU A 560 8.58 16.13 -7.53
CA LEU A 560 8.79 15.60 -6.17
C LEU A 560 8.36 14.14 -6.06
N GLU A 561 7.22 13.77 -6.65
CA GLU A 561 6.74 12.39 -6.71
C GLU A 561 7.70 11.50 -7.53
N LEU A 562 8.26 12.01 -8.63
CA LEU A 562 9.25 11.28 -9.42
C LEU A 562 10.53 11.03 -8.62
N GLN A 563 11.02 12.01 -7.86
CA GLN A 563 12.16 11.83 -6.96
C GLN A 563 11.91 10.66 -5.99
N ASN A 564 10.71 10.59 -5.42
CA ASN A 564 10.32 9.51 -4.52
C ASN A 564 10.27 8.15 -5.25
N LEU A 565 9.68 8.10 -6.44
CA LEU A 565 9.58 6.89 -7.25
C LEU A 565 10.95 6.35 -7.69
N LEU A 566 11.91 7.22 -8.01
CA LEU A 566 13.26 6.82 -8.41
C LEU A 566 13.98 6.04 -7.32
N GLY A 567 13.92 6.50 -6.06
CA GLY A 567 14.47 5.75 -4.92
C GLY A 567 13.79 4.40 -4.71
N CYS A 568 12.46 4.35 -4.85
CA CYS A 568 11.70 3.09 -4.76
C CYS A 568 12.04 2.13 -5.91
N ALA A 569 12.18 2.62 -7.14
CA ALA A 569 12.56 1.82 -8.31
C ALA A 569 13.98 1.26 -8.16
N ALA A 570 14.94 2.08 -7.71
CA ALA A 570 16.31 1.66 -7.46
C ALA A 570 16.39 0.55 -6.41
N THR A 571 15.73 0.74 -5.25
CA THR A 571 15.71 -0.30 -4.19
C THR A 571 15.07 -1.60 -4.68
N THR A 572 13.99 -1.52 -5.46
CA THR A 572 13.32 -2.69 -6.04
C THR A 572 14.23 -3.45 -7.01
N MET A 573 14.87 -2.75 -7.94
CA MET A 573 15.72 -3.38 -8.97
C MET A 573 16.99 -3.98 -8.37
N HIS A 574 17.65 -3.26 -7.45
CA HIS A 574 18.87 -3.75 -6.79
C HIS A 574 18.58 -4.97 -5.90
N SER A 575 17.49 -4.94 -5.10
CA SER A 575 17.10 -6.10 -4.29
C SER A 575 16.74 -7.31 -5.15
N ALA A 576 16.06 -7.09 -6.29
CA ALA A 576 15.72 -8.16 -7.22
C ALA A 576 16.96 -8.78 -7.90
N GLU A 577 17.96 -7.97 -8.24
CA GLU A 577 19.20 -8.46 -8.85
C GLU A 577 20.05 -9.26 -7.86
N GLU A 578 20.06 -8.88 -6.58
CA GLU A 578 20.81 -9.57 -5.54
C GLU A 578 20.20 -10.94 -5.16
N ARG A 579 18.86 -11.12 -5.19
CA ARG A 579 18.20 -12.36 -4.76
C ARG A 579 18.31 -13.48 -5.79
N LYS A 580 19.03 -14.55 -5.47
CA LYS A 580 19.34 -15.68 -6.38
C LYS A 580 18.51 -16.92 -6.02
N GLU A 581 17.19 -16.78 -6.01
CA GLU A 581 16.21 -17.86 -5.83
C GLU A 581 14.91 -17.50 -6.54
N SER A 582 13.94 -18.41 -6.58
CA SER A 582 12.54 -18.11 -6.91
C SER A 582 11.68 -18.29 -5.67
N ARG A 583 11.02 -17.20 -5.23
CA ARG A 583 10.13 -17.20 -4.07
C ARG A 583 8.95 -16.24 -4.31
N GLY A 584 7.73 -16.73 -4.15
CA GLY A 584 6.53 -15.92 -4.30
C GLY A 584 6.48 -15.15 -5.61
N ALA A 585 6.40 -13.82 -5.54
CA ALA A 585 6.35 -12.93 -6.70
C ALA A 585 7.71 -12.75 -7.41
N HIS A 586 8.82 -13.14 -6.79
CA HIS A 586 10.14 -13.12 -7.41
C HIS A 586 10.40 -14.46 -8.12
N ALA A 587 10.13 -14.52 -9.43
CA ALA A 587 10.36 -15.71 -10.26
C ALA A 587 11.61 -15.52 -11.11
N HIS A 588 12.70 -16.18 -10.73
CA HIS A 588 14.01 -16.05 -11.37
C HIS A 588 14.34 -17.28 -12.23
N GLU A 589 14.34 -17.15 -13.55
CA GLU A 589 14.47 -18.30 -14.47
C GLU A 589 15.83 -19.03 -14.36
N ASN A 590 16.90 -18.33 -13.97
CA ASN A 590 18.20 -18.98 -13.74
C ASN A 590 18.30 -19.65 -12.36
N TYR A 591 17.40 -19.33 -11.43
CA TYR A 591 17.32 -19.90 -10.10
C TYR A 591 15.84 -20.30 -9.80
N PRO A 592 15.32 -21.37 -10.45
CA PRO A 592 13.89 -21.66 -10.43
C PRO A 592 13.37 -22.16 -9.09
N ASP A 593 14.26 -22.65 -8.24
CA ASP A 593 13.90 -23.27 -6.96
C ASP A 593 13.98 -22.22 -5.81
N ARG A 594 13.16 -22.47 -4.78
CA ARG A 594 13.24 -21.78 -3.50
C ARG A 594 14.41 -22.32 -2.70
N ASP A 595 15.21 -21.44 -2.13
CA ASP A 595 16.40 -21.77 -1.35
C ASP A 595 16.25 -21.26 0.09
N ASP A 596 15.72 -22.13 0.97
CA ASP A 596 15.49 -21.79 2.37
C ASP A 596 16.79 -21.71 3.20
N GLU A 597 17.89 -22.33 2.74
CA GLU A 597 19.17 -22.31 3.44
C GLU A 597 19.86 -20.95 3.31
N ASN A 598 19.87 -20.38 2.11
CA ASN A 598 20.61 -19.15 1.84
C ASN A 598 19.72 -17.91 1.80
N TRP A 599 18.41 -18.03 1.49
CA TRP A 599 17.55 -16.90 1.16
C TRP A 599 16.31 -16.74 2.05
N MET A 600 16.15 -17.53 3.13
CA MET A 600 15.09 -17.31 4.13
C MET A 600 15.46 -16.11 5.02
N LYS A 601 15.52 -14.93 4.42
CA LYS A 601 15.89 -13.66 5.04
C LYS A 601 15.29 -12.49 4.27
N HIS A 602 14.99 -11.42 4.98
CA HIS A 602 14.56 -10.17 4.37
C HIS A 602 15.73 -9.45 3.71
N SER A 603 15.50 -8.82 2.57
CA SER A 603 16.38 -7.81 2.01
C SER A 603 16.05 -6.44 2.65
N VAL A 604 17.07 -5.67 3.01
CA VAL A 604 16.93 -4.29 3.52
C VAL A 604 17.81 -3.38 2.68
N ALA A 605 17.18 -2.56 1.85
CA ALA A 605 17.85 -1.70 0.87
C ALA A 605 17.91 -0.26 1.38
N TYR A 606 19.12 0.31 1.40
CA TYR A 606 19.39 1.70 1.72
C TYR A 606 19.67 2.47 0.44
N PHE A 607 18.95 3.55 0.22
CA PHE A 607 19.14 4.42 -0.92
C PHE A 607 19.67 5.78 -0.47
N ASP A 608 20.79 6.20 -1.04
CA ASP A 608 21.35 7.53 -0.83
C ASP A 608 20.96 8.43 -2.01
N ASP A 609 20.01 9.32 -1.79
CA ASP A 609 19.48 10.23 -2.80
C ASP A 609 20.50 11.25 -3.33
N LYS A 610 21.57 11.54 -2.56
CA LYS A 610 22.65 12.44 -2.97
C LYS A 610 23.62 11.82 -3.96
N THR A 611 23.83 10.52 -3.85
CA THR A 611 24.77 9.78 -4.72
C THR A 611 24.09 8.85 -5.71
N GLY A 612 22.78 8.59 -5.54
CA GLY A 612 22.00 7.63 -6.31
C GLY A 612 22.40 6.17 -6.05
N LYS A 613 23.14 5.89 -4.97
CA LYS A 613 23.60 4.53 -4.65
C LYS A 613 22.61 3.77 -3.79
N THR A 614 22.45 2.50 -4.12
CA THR A 614 21.69 1.53 -3.34
C THR A 614 22.62 0.50 -2.72
N ASP A 615 22.50 0.25 -1.40
CA ASP A 615 23.20 -0.79 -0.64
C ASP A 615 22.18 -1.78 -0.10
N VAL A 616 22.31 -3.07 -0.42
CA VAL A 616 21.38 -4.12 0.01
C VAL A 616 22.04 -4.97 1.09
N LYS A 617 21.37 -5.09 2.22
CA LYS A 617 21.76 -5.94 3.35
C LYS A 617 20.63 -6.91 3.68
N TYR A 618 20.81 -7.74 4.69
CA TYR A 618 19.85 -8.77 5.02
C TYR A 618 19.54 -8.78 6.52
N ARG A 619 18.25 -9.02 6.84
CA ARG A 619 17.69 -9.18 8.18
C ARG A 619 17.11 -10.59 8.29
N PRO A 620 17.32 -11.32 9.41
CA PRO A 620 16.68 -12.61 9.63
C PRO A 620 15.15 -12.46 9.72
N ILE A 621 14.41 -13.49 9.32
CA ILE A 621 12.96 -13.55 9.54
C ILE A 621 12.65 -13.88 11.00
N HIS A 622 11.47 -13.50 11.49
CA HIS A 622 10.95 -13.95 12.78
C HIS A 622 10.25 -15.31 12.61
N TYR A 623 11.01 -16.38 12.85
CA TYR A 623 10.50 -17.76 12.79
C TYR A 623 10.00 -18.19 14.18
N TYR A 624 9.08 -17.42 14.74
CA TYR A 624 8.42 -17.68 16.03
C TYR A 624 7.05 -16.99 16.04
N THR A 625 6.11 -17.48 16.85
CA THR A 625 4.80 -16.87 17.06
C THR A 625 4.78 -16.02 18.33
N LEU A 626 3.73 -15.23 18.54
CA LEU A 626 3.57 -14.45 19.77
C LEU A 626 3.34 -15.33 20.99
N ASP A 627 2.71 -16.49 20.80
CA ASP A 627 2.41 -17.48 21.83
C ASP A 627 2.37 -18.87 21.18
N GLU A 628 3.39 -19.68 21.43
CA GLU A 628 3.52 -21.06 20.90
C GLU A 628 2.47 -22.03 21.45
N GLU A 629 1.88 -21.76 22.64
CA GLU A 629 0.79 -22.56 23.19
C GLU A 629 -0.53 -22.24 22.48
N GLU A 630 -0.74 -20.98 22.07
CA GLU A 630 -1.91 -20.56 21.32
C GLU A 630 -1.85 -21.02 19.86
N CYS A 631 -0.69 -20.86 19.21
CA CYS A 631 -0.46 -21.26 17.83
C CYS A 631 1.03 -21.55 17.57
N ALA A 632 1.35 -22.78 17.24
CA ALA A 632 2.71 -23.17 16.90
C ALA A 632 3.18 -22.57 15.57
N THR A 633 4.50 -22.44 15.43
CA THR A 633 5.12 -22.04 14.15
C THR A 633 4.75 -22.99 13.01
N VAL A 634 4.60 -22.43 11.82
CA VAL A 634 4.31 -23.18 10.59
C VAL A 634 5.63 -23.51 9.89
N PRO A 635 6.06 -24.78 9.87
CA PRO A 635 7.32 -25.18 9.24
C PRO A 635 7.26 -25.04 7.72
N PRO A 636 8.39 -24.67 7.05
CA PRO A 636 8.43 -24.54 5.60
C PRO A 636 8.23 -25.91 4.92
N VAL A 637 7.36 -25.89 3.92
CA VAL A 637 7.08 -27.03 3.03
C VAL A 637 7.00 -26.56 1.58
N ALA A 638 7.07 -27.47 0.63
CA ALA A 638 6.82 -27.15 -0.77
C ALA A 638 5.37 -26.67 -0.97
N ARG A 639 5.18 -25.55 -1.69
CA ARG A 639 3.84 -25.08 -2.04
C ARG A 639 3.22 -25.96 -3.13
N VAL A 640 2.06 -26.52 -2.84
CA VAL A 640 1.24 -27.29 -3.81
C VAL A 640 -0.13 -26.64 -3.88
N TYR A 641 -0.64 -26.43 -5.11
CA TYR A 641 -1.93 -25.82 -5.40
C TYR A 641 -2.77 -26.66 -6.36
#